data_079b3fce456f65796960aafc08673a8d
#
_entry.id   079b3fce456f65796960aafc08673a8d
#
_cell.length_a   1.000
_cell.length_b   1.000
_cell.length_c   1.000
_cell.angle_alpha   90.00
_cell.angle_beta   90.00
_cell.angle_gamma   90.00
#
_symmetry.space_group_name_H-M   'P 1'
#
loop_
_entity.id
_entity.type
_entity.pdbx_description
1 polymer ?
#
loop_
_entity_poly.entity_id
_entity_poly.type
_entity_poly.pdbx_seq_one_letter_code
_entity_poly.pdbx_strand_id
1 'polypeptide(L)'
;MLDLIINNRKITVRSSISVLQACESAGYIVPRFCYHEKLSVAGNCRMCLVEIQKSPKPVVSCAMPVAKDMVIFTNTPLVKKAREAILEYLLINHPLDCPICDQGGECDLQDETLNYGSDRGRYYEFKRSVEDKECGPIIKTIMTRCIHCTRCIRFSSEIVGLESLGSFGRGRDTEIGTYIQAFINTELSGNLVDLCPVGALTSKPYAYKTRSWELQKGNTIDFFDGVCSDIIVSTRKSTKNQVKNNKIISVVGDEILRILPNHNDLSKDNWISDRSRYAFDGLKNSRLSADFTAWEDYILELGDRLSMYTYGEVIIDEINGPKISVRTGAMVGSLCDLQGIYFTAQFIKICGGTDLQVGNYRSKINYDILFFYSLNRTIASLNALNTLIILGLNTRYEASLLNTSLRQHQVNRSLTYITIGAYSTLKLKQKHLGNSLRTLISFSENKIKLLNNCYLELNPSIFYSYENTRVKHGGLLQNVIRYLGKKLFTKTLTGERLGIVHSNISSLNFAHLGITAGVRSPLYVDTIKDKQFATLFLVQTEEFKSEKWLSIKDYTHTISLATNEISTLKYDHLVPIQSLYEKNGFLFNIEGKLCKLNKVVSSKSNARSLETFLAALLQFQEDYDFTWEQIWKFEDEINFKSQQDKNIPIFLFNLFNFFEIETSAKVFPFAPTVSNFYLNDIISLNSTTMGECALFFTEDSNFQTDI
;
A
#
# COMPACT_ATOMS: atom_id res chain seq x y z
N MET A 1 23.60 -13.49 -25.97
CA MET A 1 22.50 -14.21 -26.62
C MET A 1 22.95 -15.62 -26.97
N LEU A 2 22.11 -16.63 -26.75
CA LEU A 2 22.35 -18.03 -27.07
C LEU A 2 21.23 -18.54 -27.96
N ASP A 3 21.59 -19.31 -28.99
CA ASP A 3 20.62 -19.97 -29.87
C ASP A 3 20.26 -21.34 -29.28
N LEU A 4 18.98 -21.64 -29.25
CA LEU A 4 18.39 -22.86 -28.73
C LEU A 4 17.33 -23.39 -29.72
N ILE A 5 17.00 -24.65 -29.61
CA ILE A 5 15.88 -25.28 -30.34
C ILE A 5 14.91 -25.82 -29.30
N ILE A 6 13.65 -25.32 -29.28
CA ILE A 6 12.61 -25.82 -28.41
C ILE A 6 11.46 -26.35 -29.27
N ASN A 7 11.11 -27.63 -29.09
CA ASN A 7 10.09 -28.31 -29.90
C ASN A 7 10.24 -28.05 -31.42
N ASN A 8 11.46 -28.17 -31.94
CA ASN A 8 11.84 -27.91 -33.35
C ASN A 8 11.79 -26.44 -33.80
N ARG A 9 11.51 -25.45 -32.86
CA ARG A 9 11.55 -24.01 -33.15
C ARG A 9 12.87 -23.44 -32.66
N LYS A 10 13.62 -22.75 -33.54
CA LYS A 10 14.83 -22.02 -33.17
C LYS A 10 14.47 -20.72 -32.51
N ILE A 11 15.09 -20.43 -31.35
CA ILE A 11 14.92 -19.19 -30.57
C ILE A 11 16.28 -18.69 -30.08
N THR A 12 16.39 -17.37 -29.90
CA THR A 12 17.58 -16.72 -29.33
C THR A 12 17.20 -16.11 -27.98
N VAL A 13 17.92 -16.50 -26.95
CA VAL A 13 17.63 -16.07 -25.56
C VAL A 13 18.87 -15.53 -24.86
N ARG A 14 18.67 -14.86 -23.70
CA ARG A 14 19.76 -14.40 -22.84
C ARG A 14 20.44 -15.60 -22.16
N SER A 15 21.75 -15.53 -21.97
CA SER A 15 22.54 -16.63 -21.34
C SER A 15 22.26 -16.83 -19.85
N SER A 16 21.65 -15.85 -19.17
CA SER A 16 21.44 -15.85 -17.71
C SER A 16 20.08 -16.42 -17.27
N ILE A 17 19.31 -17.05 -18.16
CA ILE A 17 17.99 -17.59 -17.84
C ILE A 17 18.00 -19.12 -17.72
N SER A 18 16.97 -19.65 -17.05
CA SER A 18 16.75 -21.09 -16.96
C SER A 18 16.06 -21.65 -18.23
N VAL A 19 16.15 -22.97 -18.44
CA VAL A 19 15.41 -23.66 -19.49
C VAL A 19 13.91 -23.41 -19.39
N LEU A 20 13.34 -23.34 -18.17
CA LEU A 20 11.95 -23.04 -17.95
C LEU A 20 11.58 -21.65 -18.52
N GLN A 21 12.34 -20.62 -18.17
CA GLN A 21 12.13 -19.25 -18.67
C GLN A 21 12.31 -19.15 -20.18
N ALA A 22 13.25 -19.94 -20.76
CA ALA A 22 13.41 -20.02 -22.20
C ALA A 22 12.18 -20.65 -22.88
N CYS A 23 11.60 -21.70 -22.30
CA CYS A 23 10.37 -22.30 -22.80
C CYS A 23 9.20 -21.34 -22.77
N GLU A 24 9.03 -20.60 -21.67
CA GLU A 24 7.98 -19.58 -21.51
C GLU A 24 8.13 -18.44 -22.51
N SER A 25 9.35 -17.93 -22.71
CA SER A 25 9.62 -16.89 -23.72
C SER A 25 9.33 -17.35 -25.15
N ALA A 26 9.36 -18.66 -25.40
CA ALA A 26 8.97 -19.28 -26.67
C ALA A 26 7.46 -19.58 -26.79
N GLY A 27 6.67 -19.30 -25.71
CA GLY A 27 5.24 -19.56 -25.65
C GLY A 27 4.86 -20.99 -25.24
N TYR A 28 5.82 -21.79 -24.74
CA TYR A 28 5.57 -23.15 -24.27
C TYR A 28 5.37 -23.15 -22.74
N ILE A 29 4.21 -23.58 -22.30
CA ILE A 29 3.88 -23.72 -20.87
C ILE A 29 4.49 -25.02 -20.36
N VAL A 30 5.27 -24.93 -19.27
CA VAL A 30 5.84 -26.06 -18.55
C VAL A 30 5.23 -26.09 -17.14
N PRO A 31 4.56 -27.21 -16.74
CA PRO A 31 3.91 -27.31 -15.45
C PRO A 31 4.88 -27.21 -14.29
N ARG A 32 4.47 -26.60 -13.17
CA ARG A 32 5.34 -26.37 -12.00
C ARG A 32 4.55 -26.09 -10.72
N PHE A 33 5.10 -26.49 -9.57
CA PHE A 33 4.56 -26.12 -8.26
C PHE A 33 5.54 -25.31 -7.40
N CYS A 34 6.80 -25.73 -7.29
CA CYS A 34 7.74 -25.09 -6.37
C CYS A 34 8.38 -23.82 -6.94
N TYR A 35 8.51 -23.68 -8.26
CA TYR A 35 9.11 -22.51 -8.89
C TYR A 35 8.18 -21.30 -8.80
N HIS A 36 8.76 -20.15 -8.47
CA HIS A 36 8.12 -18.82 -8.53
C HIS A 36 9.17 -17.81 -8.98
N GLU A 37 8.79 -16.87 -9.84
CA GLU A 37 9.73 -15.94 -10.50
C GLU A 37 10.50 -15.04 -9.53
N LYS A 38 9.87 -14.68 -8.43
CA LYS A 38 10.42 -13.76 -7.41
C LYS A 38 11.10 -14.49 -6.24
N LEU A 39 11.19 -15.83 -6.27
CA LEU A 39 11.79 -16.63 -5.21
C LEU A 39 12.96 -17.46 -5.76
N SER A 40 13.90 -17.82 -4.88
CA SER A 40 14.98 -18.74 -5.25
C SER A 40 14.47 -20.08 -5.75
N VAL A 41 15.26 -20.77 -6.56
CA VAL A 41 14.87 -22.05 -7.15
C VAL A 41 15.01 -23.17 -6.13
N ALA A 42 13.91 -23.88 -5.79
CA ALA A 42 13.94 -25.03 -4.91
C ALA A 42 14.18 -26.37 -5.66
N GLY A 43 13.57 -26.54 -6.83
CA GLY A 43 13.73 -27.75 -7.66
C GLY A 43 13.21 -29.04 -7.04
N ASN A 44 12.35 -28.99 -6.01
CA ASN A 44 11.91 -30.14 -5.20
C ASN A 44 10.64 -30.82 -5.72
N CYS A 45 9.71 -30.12 -6.37
CA CYS A 45 8.47 -30.73 -6.87
C CYS A 45 8.64 -31.63 -8.08
N ARG A 46 9.69 -31.44 -8.87
CA ARG A 46 10.03 -32.21 -10.10
C ARG A 46 9.00 -32.15 -11.23
N MET A 47 7.96 -31.33 -11.13
CA MET A 47 6.91 -31.27 -12.14
C MET A 47 7.38 -30.64 -13.45
N CYS A 48 8.39 -29.77 -13.43
CA CYS A 48 8.92 -29.06 -14.59
C CYS A 48 9.93 -29.86 -15.43
N LEU A 49 9.82 -31.17 -15.43
CA LEU A 49 10.71 -32.01 -16.23
C LEU A 49 10.52 -31.77 -17.74
N VAL A 50 11.66 -31.70 -18.46
CA VAL A 50 11.75 -31.63 -19.92
C VAL A 50 12.82 -32.61 -20.42
N GLU A 51 12.76 -32.97 -21.67
CA GLU A 51 13.80 -33.78 -22.31
C GLU A 51 14.79 -32.89 -23.05
N ILE A 52 16.06 -33.14 -22.85
CA ILE A 52 17.15 -32.47 -23.59
C ILE A 52 17.84 -33.49 -24.45
N GLN A 53 18.05 -33.20 -25.74
CA GLN A 53 18.76 -34.07 -26.64
C GLN A 53 20.14 -34.41 -26.07
N LYS A 54 20.52 -35.66 -26.14
CA LYS A 54 21.77 -36.22 -25.58
C LYS A 54 21.77 -36.35 -24.03
N SER A 55 20.70 -36.03 -23.33
CA SER A 55 20.57 -36.31 -21.90
C SER A 55 19.91 -37.67 -21.69
N PRO A 56 20.50 -38.59 -20.89
CA PRO A 56 19.94 -39.93 -20.66
C PRO A 56 18.65 -39.90 -19.82
N LYS A 57 18.36 -38.79 -19.14
CA LYS A 57 17.21 -38.63 -18.22
C LYS A 57 16.55 -37.27 -18.41
N PRO A 58 15.23 -37.14 -18.16
CA PRO A 58 14.55 -35.84 -18.11
C PRO A 58 15.21 -34.92 -17.08
N VAL A 59 15.28 -33.63 -17.41
CA VAL A 59 15.97 -32.60 -16.62
C VAL A 59 14.97 -31.62 -16.02
N VAL A 60 15.27 -31.13 -14.83
CA VAL A 60 14.48 -30.12 -14.13
C VAL A 60 14.70 -28.75 -14.76
N SER A 61 13.76 -28.29 -15.59
CA SER A 61 13.91 -27.07 -16.39
C SER A 61 14.05 -25.79 -15.54
N CYS A 62 13.45 -25.73 -14.37
CA CYS A 62 13.53 -24.52 -13.50
C CYS A 62 14.93 -24.29 -12.92
N ALA A 63 15.76 -25.35 -12.77
CA ALA A 63 17.08 -25.26 -12.17
C ALA A 63 18.21 -25.39 -13.23
N MET A 64 17.90 -25.81 -14.47
CA MET A 64 18.89 -25.96 -15.50
C MET A 64 19.14 -24.66 -16.26
N PRO A 65 20.36 -24.11 -16.27
CA PRO A 65 20.69 -22.96 -17.10
C PRO A 65 20.70 -23.33 -18.58
N VAL A 66 20.39 -22.36 -19.44
CA VAL A 66 20.48 -22.54 -20.89
C VAL A 66 21.93 -22.63 -21.36
N ALA A 67 22.20 -23.49 -22.35
CA ALA A 67 23.50 -23.61 -23.00
C ALA A 67 23.35 -23.48 -24.53
N LYS A 68 24.45 -23.13 -25.22
CA LYS A 68 24.47 -22.94 -26.66
C LYS A 68 24.08 -24.25 -27.37
N ASP A 69 23.29 -24.13 -28.44
CA ASP A 69 22.85 -25.23 -29.30
C ASP A 69 22.08 -26.34 -28.55
N MET A 70 21.46 -26.03 -27.42
CA MET A 70 20.64 -26.95 -26.66
C MET A 70 19.33 -27.23 -27.38
N VAL A 71 18.97 -28.52 -27.52
CA VAL A 71 17.70 -28.95 -28.11
C VAL A 71 16.80 -29.50 -27.02
N ILE A 72 15.64 -28.89 -26.83
CA ILE A 72 14.72 -29.13 -25.73
C ILE A 72 13.37 -29.59 -26.26
N PHE A 73 12.82 -30.62 -25.64
CA PHE A 73 11.48 -31.14 -25.93
C PHE A 73 10.62 -31.11 -24.69
N THR A 74 9.48 -30.45 -24.79
CA THR A 74 8.57 -30.24 -23.65
C THR A 74 7.43 -31.25 -23.58
N ASN A 75 7.17 -32.00 -24.61
CA ASN A 75 5.98 -32.85 -24.75
C ASN A 75 6.25 -34.24 -25.42
N THR A 76 7.32 -34.92 -25.00
CA THR A 76 7.61 -36.28 -25.46
C THR A 76 6.84 -37.32 -24.64
N PRO A 77 6.64 -38.54 -25.11
CA PRO A 77 6.05 -39.63 -24.33
C PRO A 77 6.76 -39.87 -22.99
N LEU A 78 8.10 -39.72 -22.98
CA LEU A 78 8.92 -39.85 -21.77
C LEU A 78 8.59 -38.76 -20.75
N VAL A 79 8.49 -37.49 -21.18
CA VAL A 79 8.15 -36.36 -20.33
C VAL A 79 6.72 -36.49 -19.80
N LYS A 80 5.75 -36.87 -20.64
CA LYS A 80 4.35 -37.10 -20.22
C LYS A 80 4.28 -38.14 -19.12
N LYS A 81 4.89 -39.31 -19.32
CA LYS A 81 4.89 -40.39 -18.32
C LYS A 81 5.60 -40.01 -17.03
N ALA A 82 6.66 -39.21 -17.10
CA ALA A 82 7.36 -38.73 -15.94
C ALA A 82 6.48 -37.73 -15.12
N ARG A 83 5.78 -36.80 -15.77
CA ARG A 83 4.85 -35.85 -15.09
C ARG A 83 3.66 -36.58 -14.49
N GLU A 84 3.07 -37.54 -15.19
CA GLU A 84 1.98 -38.39 -14.68
C GLU A 84 2.42 -39.11 -13.39
N ALA A 85 3.59 -39.73 -13.36
CA ALA A 85 4.11 -40.38 -12.16
C ALA A 85 4.37 -39.43 -11.02
N ILE A 86 4.84 -38.19 -11.28
CA ILE A 86 5.04 -37.17 -10.25
C ILE A 86 3.69 -36.72 -9.62
N LEU A 87 2.68 -36.47 -10.45
CA LEU A 87 1.34 -36.13 -9.97
C LEU A 87 0.77 -37.25 -9.11
N GLU A 88 0.93 -38.50 -9.53
CA GLU A 88 0.51 -39.65 -8.72
C GLU A 88 1.19 -39.64 -7.33
N TYR A 89 2.50 -39.37 -7.24
CA TYR A 89 3.22 -39.25 -5.98
C TYR A 89 2.69 -38.07 -5.11
N LEU A 90 2.40 -36.91 -5.70
CA LEU A 90 1.85 -35.77 -4.98
C LEU A 90 0.45 -36.07 -4.43
N LEU A 91 -0.33 -36.89 -5.12
CA LEU A 91 -1.69 -37.25 -4.76
C LEU A 91 -1.78 -38.39 -3.74
N ILE A 92 -0.72 -39.17 -3.48
CA ILE A 92 -0.75 -40.30 -2.53
C ILE A 92 -1.33 -39.87 -1.18
N ASN A 93 -0.80 -38.82 -0.58
CA ASN A 93 -1.22 -38.32 0.73
C ASN A 93 -2.17 -37.11 0.65
N HIS A 94 -2.45 -36.59 -0.55
CA HIS A 94 -3.36 -35.45 -0.70
C HIS A 94 -4.80 -35.87 -0.37
N PRO A 95 -5.52 -35.16 0.54
CA PRO A 95 -6.86 -35.55 0.95
C PRO A 95 -7.90 -35.30 -0.17
N LEU A 96 -9.01 -36.02 -0.11
CA LEU A 96 -10.14 -35.85 -1.06
C LEU A 96 -11.06 -34.70 -0.66
N ASP A 97 -10.49 -33.56 -0.38
CA ASP A 97 -11.15 -32.38 0.21
C ASP A 97 -11.64 -31.35 -0.82
N CYS A 98 -11.49 -31.56 -2.11
CA CYS A 98 -11.79 -30.55 -3.13
C CYS A 98 -13.18 -29.88 -2.97
N PRO A 99 -14.27 -30.59 -2.62
CA PRO A 99 -15.58 -29.96 -2.38
C PRO A 99 -15.61 -29.00 -1.21
N ILE A 100 -14.82 -29.25 -0.17
CA ILE A 100 -14.74 -28.43 1.07
C ILE A 100 -13.44 -27.61 1.14
N CYS A 101 -12.62 -27.62 0.09
CA CYS A 101 -11.37 -26.87 0.02
C CYS A 101 -11.63 -25.48 -0.55
N ASP A 102 -11.20 -24.43 0.15
CA ASP A 102 -11.36 -23.04 -0.30
C ASP A 102 -10.59 -22.74 -1.61
N GLN A 103 -9.56 -23.53 -1.95
CA GLN A 103 -8.81 -23.44 -3.22
C GLN A 103 -9.50 -24.14 -4.39
N GLY A 104 -10.59 -24.88 -4.17
CA GLY A 104 -11.28 -25.63 -5.22
C GLY A 104 -11.77 -24.72 -6.36
N GLY A 105 -11.38 -25.05 -7.61
CA GLY A 105 -11.68 -24.26 -8.81
C GLY A 105 -10.63 -23.20 -9.19
N GLU A 106 -9.61 -23.01 -8.35
CA GLU A 106 -8.43 -22.17 -8.65
C GLU A 106 -7.14 -22.80 -8.08
N CYS A 107 -7.05 -24.11 -8.12
CA CYS A 107 -5.97 -24.91 -7.52
C CYS A 107 -5.01 -25.41 -8.61
N ASP A 108 -3.74 -25.00 -8.52
CA ASP A 108 -2.70 -25.45 -9.47
C ASP A 108 -2.63 -26.99 -9.53
N LEU A 109 -2.81 -27.69 -8.39
CA LEU A 109 -2.77 -29.16 -8.37
C LEU A 109 -3.95 -29.78 -9.13
N GLN A 110 -5.16 -29.20 -9.04
CA GLN A 110 -6.31 -29.68 -9.83
C GLN A 110 -6.07 -29.48 -11.32
N ASP A 111 -5.64 -28.27 -11.72
CA ASP A 111 -5.44 -27.92 -13.12
C ASP A 111 -4.33 -28.75 -13.76
N GLU A 112 -3.21 -28.92 -13.07
CA GLU A 112 -2.11 -29.73 -13.56
C GLU A 112 -2.44 -31.23 -13.57
N THR A 113 -3.25 -31.72 -12.62
CA THR A 113 -3.72 -33.11 -12.61
C THR A 113 -4.66 -33.39 -13.75
N LEU A 114 -5.55 -32.45 -14.09
CA LEU A 114 -6.46 -32.58 -15.23
C LEU A 114 -5.68 -32.60 -16.57
N ASN A 115 -4.64 -31.77 -16.69
CA ASN A 115 -3.88 -31.63 -17.94
C ASN A 115 -2.84 -32.73 -18.16
N TYR A 116 -2.22 -33.23 -17.09
CA TYR A 116 -1.03 -34.12 -17.18
C TYR A 116 -1.14 -35.39 -16.33
N GLY A 117 -2.18 -35.54 -15.53
CA GLY A 117 -2.38 -36.70 -14.65
C GLY A 117 -3.07 -37.86 -15.33
N SER A 118 -3.14 -39.01 -14.62
CA SER A 118 -3.89 -40.19 -14.96
C SER A 118 -5.24 -40.20 -14.23
N ASP A 119 -6.22 -40.91 -14.79
CA ASP A 119 -7.54 -41.15 -14.19
C ASP A 119 -7.51 -42.18 -13.05
N ARG A 120 -6.39 -42.93 -12.91
CA ARG A 120 -6.22 -44.01 -11.94
C ARG A 120 -4.96 -43.85 -11.11
N GLY A 121 -5.11 -44.10 -9.77
CA GLY A 121 -4.00 -44.25 -8.85
C GLY A 121 -3.60 -45.74 -8.71
N ARG A 122 -2.30 -46.01 -8.53
CA ARG A 122 -1.76 -47.35 -8.27
C ARG A 122 -1.59 -47.67 -6.79
N TYR A 123 -1.79 -46.66 -5.90
CA TYR A 123 -1.54 -46.73 -4.49
C TYR A 123 -2.85 -46.79 -3.71
N TYR A 124 -2.99 -47.74 -2.80
CA TYR A 124 -4.19 -48.01 -2.01
C TYR A 124 -3.95 -47.79 -0.50
N GLU A 125 -2.84 -47.15 -0.14
CA GLU A 125 -2.48 -46.87 1.24
C GLU A 125 -3.35 -45.78 1.87
N PHE A 126 -3.46 -45.82 3.20
CA PHE A 126 -4.12 -44.76 3.95
C PHE A 126 -3.36 -43.45 3.81
N LYS A 127 -4.11 -42.39 3.57
CA LYS A 127 -3.57 -41.02 3.48
C LYS A 127 -3.15 -40.54 4.84
N ARG A 128 -2.03 -39.85 4.89
CA ARG A 128 -1.49 -39.25 6.11
C ARG A 128 -2.37 -38.08 6.57
N SER A 129 -2.61 -37.92 7.87
CA SER A 129 -3.15 -36.72 8.50
C SER A 129 -2.02 -35.91 9.13
N VAL A 130 -2.06 -34.60 9.00
CA VAL A 130 -1.12 -33.65 9.60
C VAL A 130 -1.92 -32.67 10.44
N GLU A 131 -1.43 -32.34 11.62
CA GLU A 131 -2.05 -31.36 12.51
C GLU A 131 -1.96 -29.97 11.92
N ASP A 132 -3.05 -29.21 12.01
CA ASP A 132 -3.11 -27.82 11.57
C ASP A 132 -2.33 -26.92 12.54
N LYS A 133 -1.70 -25.88 11.99
CA LYS A 133 -0.89 -24.93 12.76
C LYS A 133 -1.61 -23.58 12.83
N GLU A 134 -1.59 -22.94 13.98
CA GLU A 134 -2.11 -21.58 14.11
C GLU A 134 -1.10 -20.58 13.52
N CYS A 135 -1.51 -19.85 12.49
CA CYS A 135 -0.66 -18.89 11.77
C CYS A 135 -1.10 -17.43 11.94
N GLY A 136 -2.10 -17.18 12.79
CA GLY A 136 -2.63 -15.84 13.04
C GLY A 136 -4.05 -15.61 12.51
N PRO A 137 -4.59 -14.39 12.61
CA PRO A 137 -5.99 -14.09 12.29
C PRO A 137 -6.31 -14.16 10.79
N ILE A 138 -5.33 -13.98 9.92
CA ILE A 138 -5.52 -13.87 8.46
C ILE A 138 -5.48 -15.24 7.78
N ILE A 139 -4.59 -16.14 8.21
CA ILE A 139 -4.29 -17.39 7.50
C ILE A 139 -4.96 -18.57 8.20
N LYS A 140 -5.77 -19.31 7.43
CA LYS A 140 -6.30 -20.61 7.82
C LYS A 140 -5.37 -21.69 7.26
N THR A 141 -4.96 -22.61 8.08
CA THR A 141 -4.10 -23.74 7.71
C THR A 141 -4.87 -25.04 7.67
N ILE A 142 -4.63 -25.85 6.64
CA ILE A 142 -5.02 -27.26 6.57
C ILE A 142 -3.83 -28.02 5.99
N MET A 143 -2.89 -28.36 6.88
CA MET A 143 -1.55 -28.82 6.50
C MET A 143 -1.55 -30.20 5.84
N THR A 144 -2.60 -30.99 6.02
CA THR A 144 -2.79 -32.25 5.29
C THR A 144 -2.81 -32.05 3.78
N ARG A 145 -3.22 -30.87 3.27
CA ARG A 145 -3.26 -30.51 1.83
C ARG A 145 -1.91 -30.08 1.27
N CYS A 146 -0.90 -29.90 2.14
CA CYS A 146 0.40 -29.37 1.75
C CYS A 146 1.16 -30.34 0.82
N ILE A 147 1.70 -29.85 -0.30
CA ILE A 147 2.53 -30.60 -1.27
C ILE A 147 4.04 -30.34 -1.08
N HIS A 148 4.46 -29.72 0.00
CA HIS A 148 5.84 -29.44 0.38
C HIS A 148 6.64 -28.65 -0.67
N CYS A 149 6.00 -27.74 -1.39
CA CYS A 149 6.64 -26.93 -2.44
C CYS A 149 7.62 -25.89 -1.89
N THR A 150 7.61 -25.61 -0.58
CA THR A 150 8.48 -24.67 0.13
C THR A 150 8.37 -23.19 -0.29
N ARG A 151 7.38 -22.80 -1.11
CA ARG A 151 7.19 -21.39 -1.50
C ARG A 151 6.99 -20.48 -0.27
N CYS A 152 6.20 -20.92 0.70
CA CYS A 152 5.93 -20.17 1.92
C CYS A 152 7.19 -19.93 2.77
N ILE A 153 8.05 -20.94 2.93
CA ILE A 153 9.31 -20.82 3.67
C ILE A 153 10.23 -19.82 2.97
N ARG A 154 10.40 -19.93 1.65
CA ARG A 154 11.27 -19.04 0.87
C ARG A 154 10.75 -17.60 0.86
N PHE A 155 9.45 -17.39 0.75
CA PHE A 155 8.85 -16.08 0.86
C PHE A 155 9.12 -15.47 2.24
N SER A 156 8.88 -16.22 3.30
CA SER A 156 9.11 -15.77 4.67
C SER A 156 10.59 -15.37 4.90
N SER A 157 11.54 -16.18 4.45
CA SER A 157 12.98 -15.92 4.66
C SER A 157 13.56 -14.89 3.69
N GLU A 158 13.21 -14.95 2.38
CA GLU A 158 13.83 -14.13 1.33
C GLU A 158 13.19 -12.75 1.20
N ILE A 159 11.85 -12.69 1.17
CA ILE A 159 11.10 -11.44 0.94
C ILE A 159 10.83 -10.71 2.24
N VAL A 160 10.22 -11.41 3.22
CA VAL A 160 9.84 -10.81 4.50
C VAL A 160 11.02 -10.69 5.46
N GLY A 161 11.91 -11.67 5.46
CA GLY A 161 13.04 -11.73 6.37
C GLY A 161 12.71 -12.29 7.75
N LEU A 162 11.65 -13.07 7.83
CA LEU A 162 11.29 -13.83 9.00
C LEU A 162 11.59 -15.31 8.75
N GLU A 163 12.35 -15.93 9.64
CA GLU A 163 12.62 -17.37 9.60
C GLU A 163 11.63 -18.13 10.51
N SER A 164 10.38 -17.70 10.57
CA SER A 164 9.34 -18.30 11.39
C SER A 164 8.83 -19.63 10.85
N LEU A 165 8.84 -19.81 9.53
CA LEU A 165 8.42 -21.05 8.88
C LEU A 165 9.61 -21.92 8.50
N GLY A 166 9.49 -23.21 8.77
CA GLY A 166 10.51 -24.22 8.46
C GLY A 166 9.90 -25.51 7.94
N SER A 167 10.77 -26.43 7.50
CA SER A 167 10.44 -27.80 7.15
C SER A 167 10.99 -28.71 8.23
N PHE A 168 10.12 -29.47 8.90
CA PHE A 168 10.43 -30.39 9.97
C PHE A 168 10.27 -31.83 9.50
N GLY A 169 10.99 -32.75 10.14
CA GLY A 169 10.97 -34.14 9.76
C GLY A 169 11.65 -34.41 8.42
N ARG A 170 11.52 -35.65 7.93
CA ARG A 170 12.07 -36.08 6.63
C ARG A 170 11.21 -37.15 5.97
N GLY A 171 11.31 -37.29 4.66
CA GLY A 171 10.58 -38.29 3.89
C GLY A 171 9.06 -38.13 4.05
N ARG A 172 8.38 -39.22 4.45
CA ARG A 172 6.92 -39.23 4.64
C ARG A 172 6.47 -38.28 5.76
N ASP A 173 7.29 -38.08 6.78
CA ASP A 173 6.94 -37.30 7.97
C ASP A 173 7.37 -35.84 7.86
N THR A 174 7.71 -35.37 6.66
CA THR A 174 8.03 -33.97 6.42
C THR A 174 6.80 -33.10 6.63
N GLU A 175 6.93 -32.06 7.45
CA GLU A 175 5.87 -31.05 7.72
C GLU A 175 6.42 -29.66 7.54
N ILE A 176 5.54 -28.74 7.15
CA ILE A 176 5.82 -27.31 7.15
C ILE A 176 5.07 -26.65 8.29
N GLY A 177 5.76 -25.87 9.08
CA GLY A 177 5.18 -25.20 10.23
C GLY A 177 6.14 -24.25 10.91
N THR A 178 5.77 -23.79 12.10
CA THR A 178 6.60 -22.97 12.98
C THR A 178 7.26 -23.84 14.04
N TYR A 179 8.50 -23.53 14.43
CA TYR A 179 9.26 -24.34 15.40
C TYR A 179 8.62 -24.31 16.81
N ILE A 180 8.25 -23.12 17.24
CA ILE A 180 7.52 -22.91 18.50
C ILE A 180 6.21 -22.27 18.06
N GLN A 181 5.10 -22.89 18.13
CA GLN A 181 3.75 -22.39 17.76
C GLN A 181 3.64 -20.83 17.64
N ALA A 182 4.68 -20.25 17.01
CA ALA A 182 4.82 -18.82 16.82
C ALA A 182 4.01 -18.40 15.60
N PHE A 183 3.36 -17.27 15.73
CA PHE A 183 2.56 -16.71 14.66
C PHE A 183 3.44 -16.09 13.56
N ILE A 184 2.87 -15.92 12.37
CA ILE A 184 3.55 -15.23 11.28
C ILE A 184 3.34 -13.71 11.45
N ASN A 185 4.22 -13.10 12.26
CA ASN A 185 4.14 -11.67 12.58
C ASN A 185 4.76 -10.81 11.48
N THR A 186 4.00 -10.57 10.41
CA THR A 186 4.41 -9.67 9.33
C THR A 186 3.21 -9.02 8.68
N GLU A 187 3.40 -7.77 8.25
CA GLU A 187 2.46 -6.96 7.46
C GLU A 187 2.22 -7.46 6.03
N LEU A 188 2.87 -8.56 5.63
CA LEU A 188 2.81 -9.17 4.30
C LEU A 188 2.32 -10.62 4.34
N SER A 189 1.80 -11.08 5.49
CA SER A 189 1.44 -12.48 5.72
C SER A 189 0.39 -13.00 4.72
N GLY A 190 -0.55 -12.16 4.29
CA GLY A 190 -1.59 -12.52 3.34
C GLY A 190 -1.08 -12.97 1.96
N ASN A 191 0.15 -12.59 1.57
CA ASN A 191 0.74 -13.08 0.31
C ASN A 191 1.05 -14.57 0.34
N LEU A 192 1.17 -15.19 1.51
CA LEU A 192 1.34 -16.65 1.64
C LEU A 192 0.15 -17.42 1.11
N VAL A 193 -1.05 -16.84 1.18
CA VAL A 193 -2.28 -17.44 0.63
C VAL A 193 -2.19 -17.55 -0.88
N ASP A 194 -1.77 -16.48 -1.57
CA ASP A 194 -1.67 -16.48 -3.05
C ASP A 194 -0.51 -17.35 -3.55
N LEU A 195 0.57 -17.41 -2.77
CA LEU A 195 1.74 -18.21 -3.10
C LEU A 195 1.51 -19.72 -2.97
N CYS A 196 0.59 -20.14 -2.11
CA CYS A 196 0.30 -21.53 -1.89
C CYS A 196 -0.43 -22.14 -3.10
N PRO A 197 0.16 -23.09 -3.83
CA PRO A 197 -0.45 -23.66 -5.05
C PRO A 197 -1.65 -24.57 -4.76
N VAL A 198 -1.91 -24.83 -3.49
CA VAL A 198 -2.98 -25.71 -3.00
C VAL A 198 -3.70 -25.09 -1.80
N GLY A 199 -4.81 -25.65 -1.37
CA GLY A 199 -5.59 -25.16 -0.24
C GLY A 199 -5.03 -25.46 1.15
N ALA A 200 -3.68 -25.53 1.29
CA ALA A 200 -3.03 -25.73 2.59
C ALA A 200 -2.97 -24.44 3.41
N LEU A 201 -2.77 -23.28 2.76
CA LEU A 201 -2.82 -21.96 3.35
C LEU A 201 -3.90 -21.17 2.62
N THR A 202 -4.95 -20.77 3.32
CA THR A 202 -6.09 -20.06 2.74
C THR A 202 -6.47 -18.84 3.60
N SER A 203 -7.25 -17.93 3.05
CA SER A 203 -7.67 -16.73 3.75
C SER A 203 -8.78 -17.04 4.75
N LYS A 204 -8.58 -16.78 6.05
CA LYS A 204 -9.63 -16.91 7.08
C LYS A 204 -10.85 -16.00 6.76
N PRO A 205 -10.67 -14.70 6.43
CA PRO A 205 -11.79 -13.82 6.11
C PRO A 205 -12.61 -14.23 4.88
N TYR A 206 -12.02 -14.97 3.95
CA TYR A 206 -12.66 -15.43 2.71
C TYR A 206 -13.20 -16.87 2.80
N ALA A 207 -12.78 -17.64 3.80
CA ALA A 207 -13.09 -19.06 3.93
C ALA A 207 -14.59 -19.35 3.81
N TYR A 208 -14.96 -20.28 2.92
CA TYR A 208 -16.31 -20.76 2.67
C TYR A 208 -17.34 -19.72 2.17
N LYS A 209 -16.90 -18.55 1.72
CA LYS A 209 -17.84 -17.49 1.27
C LYS A 209 -18.35 -17.69 -0.15
N THR A 210 -17.46 -18.06 -1.08
CA THR A 210 -17.79 -18.17 -2.50
C THR A 210 -16.74 -18.93 -3.27
N ARG A 211 -17.03 -19.30 -4.51
CA ARG A 211 -16.11 -19.90 -5.46
C ARG A 211 -15.58 -18.84 -6.43
N SER A 212 -14.41 -19.09 -7.03
CA SER A 212 -13.74 -18.14 -7.93
C SER A 212 -14.57 -17.74 -9.16
N TRP A 213 -15.40 -18.63 -9.68
CA TRP A 213 -16.25 -18.39 -10.86
C TRP A 213 -17.50 -17.55 -10.56
N GLU A 214 -17.86 -17.35 -9.29
CA GLU A 214 -18.98 -16.49 -8.88
C GLU A 214 -18.54 -15.03 -8.76
N LEU A 215 -17.25 -14.75 -8.86
CA LEU A 215 -16.67 -13.43 -8.62
C LEU A 215 -16.58 -12.61 -9.91
N GLN A 216 -16.98 -11.34 -9.80
CA GLN A 216 -16.67 -10.33 -10.80
C GLN A 216 -15.35 -9.65 -10.41
N LYS A 217 -14.45 -9.46 -11.38
CA LYS A 217 -13.13 -8.88 -11.17
C LYS A 217 -13.05 -7.47 -11.75
N GLY A 218 -12.65 -6.50 -10.97
CA GLY A 218 -12.38 -5.13 -11.39
C GLY A 218 -10.93 -4.75 -11.08
N ASN A 219 -10.27 -4.08 -12.03
CA ASN A 219 -8.89 -3.61 -11.85
C ASN A 219 -8.89 -2.18 -11.33
N THR A 220 -8.13 -1.92 -10.28
CA THR A 220 -7.90 -0.60 -9.72
C THR A 220 -6.50 -0.52 -9.09
N ILE A 221 -6.20 0.55 -8.40
CA ILE A 221 -4.93 0.73 -7.69
C ILE A 221 -5.14 0.67 -6.18
N ASP A 222 -4.09 0.26 -5.47
CA ASP A 222 -4.03 0.29 -4.01
C ASP A 222 -3.84 1.73 -3.53
N PHE A 223 -4.65 2.16 -2.58
CA PHE A 223 -4.57 3.48 -1.97
C PHE A 223 -4.17 3.44 -0.48
N PHE A 224 -3.91 2.27 0.07
CA PHE A 224 -3.40 2.11 1.43
C PHE A 224 -1.88 2.16 1.52
N ASP A 225 -1.18 1.85 0.42
CA ASP A 225 0.28 1.93 0.32
C ASP A 225 0.66 3.02 -0.70
N GLY A 226 1.61 3.88 -0.34
CA GLY A 226 2.08 4.97 -1.20
C GLY A 226 2.71 4.53 -2.53
N VAL A 227 2.99 3.24 -2.71
CA VAL A 227 3.47 2.67 -3.99
C VAL A 227 2.36 2.66 -5.06
N CYS A 228 1.09 2.63 -4.66
CA CYS A 228 -0.07 2.53 -5.54
C CYS A 228 0.01 1.32 -6.48
N SER A 229 0.19 0.14 -5.92
CA SER A 229 0.27 -1.11 -6.69
C SER A 229 -1.05 -1.40 -7.40
N ASP A 230 -0.97 -2.03 -8.58
CA ASP A 230 -2.17 -2.47 -9.30
C ASP A 230 -2.80 -3.67 -8.59
N ILE A 231 -4.10 -3.61 -8.35
CA ILE A 231 -4.86 -4.63 -7.65
C ILE A 231 -6.10 -5.07 -8.43
N ILE A 232 -6.50 -6.31 -8.18
CA ILE A 232 -7.75 -6.90 -8.67
C ILE A 232 -8.71 -7.02 -7.49
N VAL A 233 -9.80 -6.27 -7.53
CA VAL A 233 -10.88 -6.35 -6.55
C VAL A 233 -11.92 -7.34 -7.04
N SER A 234 -12.18 -8.38 -6.26
CA SER A 234 -13.15 -9.42 -6.57
C SER A 234 -14.44 -9.16 -5.78
N THR A 235 -15.53 -8.98 -6.51
CA THR A 235 -16.84 -8.64 -5.95
C THR A 235 -17.88 -9.69 -6.31
N ARG A 236 -18.93 -9.77 -5.50
CA ARG A 236 -20.12 -10.55 -5.79
C ARG A 236 -21.35 -9.66 -5.59
N LYS A 237 -22.33 -9.75 -6.49
CA LYS A 237 -23.63 -9.12 -6.30
C LYS A 237 -24.35 -9.79 -5.14
N SER A 238 -24.67 -9.02 -4.12
CA SER A 238 -25.41 -9.49 -2.95
C SER A 238 -26.77 -8.82 -2.92
N THR A 239 -27.81 -9.63 -2.86
CA THR A 239 -29.17 -9.15 -2.64
C THR A 239 -29.45 -9.28 -1.15
N LYS A 240 -29.50 -8.18 -0.42
CA LYS A 240 -29.90 -8.18 0.99
C LYS A 240 -31.34 -7.71 1.10
N ASN A 241 -32.19 -8.55 1.67
CA ASN A 241 -33.54 -8.15 2.03
C ASN A 241 -33.47 -7.35 3.35
N GLN A 242 -33.75 -6.07 3.27
CA GLN A 242 -33.92 -5.22 4.44
C GLN A 242 -35.41 -5.04 4.73
N VAL A 243 -35.80 -5.25 5.96
CA VAL A 243 -37.17 -4.94 6.42
C VAL A 243 -37.18 -3.49 6.89
N LYS A 244 -37.77 -2.60 6.08
CA LYS A 244 -37.99 -1.20 6.44
C LYS A 244 -39.49 -0.92 6.41
N ASN A 245 -40.04 -0.44 7.52
CA ASN A 245 -41.49 -0.15 7.65
C ASN A 245 -42.41 -1.33 7.26
N ASN A 246 -42.13 -2.55 7.73
CA ASN A 246 -42.84 -3.77 7.40
C ASN A 246 -42.85 -4.15 5.91
N LYS A 247 -42.04 -3.51 5.07
CA LYS A 247 -41.81 -3.88 3.67
C LYS A 247 -40.42 -4.48 3.52
N ILE A 248 -40.32 -5.61 2.81
CA ILE A 248 -39.04 -6.22 2.42
C ILE A 248 -38.56 -5.46 1.20
N ILE A 249 -37.49 -4.70 1.36
CA ILE A 249 -36.79 -4.00 0.28
C ILE A 249 -35.53 -4.82 -0.05
N SER A 250 -35.47 -5.33 -1.27
CA SER A 250 -34.27 -6.03 -1.77
C SER A 250 -33.26 -5.00 -2.25
N VAL A 251 -32.22 -4.76 -1.47
CA VAL A 251 -31.11 -3.90 -1.87
C VAL A 251 -30.05 -4.76 -2.57
N VAL A 252 -29.86 -4.54 -3.87
CA VAL A 252 -28.78 -5.14 -4.64
C VAL A 252 -27.54 -4.27 -4.51
N GLY A 253 -26.46 -4.82 -4.03
CA GLY A 253 -25.18 -4.12 -3.91
C GLY A 253 -24.02 -5.05 -4.21
N ASP A 254 -22.91 -4.49 -4.67
CA ASP A 254 -21.68 -5.25 -4.85
C ASP A 254 -20.97 -5.38 -3.50
N GLU A 255 -20.57 -6.59 -3.15
CA GLU A 255 -19.81 -6.89 -1.95
C GLU A 255 -18.39 -7.27 -2.32
N ILE A 256 -17.40 -6.55 -1.79
CA ILE A 256 -15.97 -6.93 -1.92
C ILE A 256 -15.74 -8.16 -1.06
N LEU A 257 -15.18 -9.20 -1.67
CA LEU A 257 -14.89 -10.47 -1.00
C LEU A 257 -13.40 -10.77 -0.95
N ARG A 258 -12.62 -10.31 -1.94
CA ARG A 258 -11.19 -10.58 -2.03
C ARG A 258 -10.47 -9.50 -2.84
N ILE A 259 -9.25 -9.15 -2.42
CA ILE A 259 -8.33 -8.29 -3.16
C ILE A 259 -7.04 -9.07 -3.43
N LEU A 260 -6.59 -9.05 -4.67
CA LEU A 260 -5.39 -9.74 -5.15
C LEU A 260 -4.45 -8.74 -5.83
N PRO A 261 -3.12 -8.98 -5.83
CA PRO A 261 -2.21 -8.21 -6.66
C PRO A 261 -2.48 -8.48 -8.14
N ASN A 262 -2.30 -7.46 -8.99
CA ASN A 262 -2.40 -7.63 -10.44
C ASN A 262 -1.00 -7.92 -11.00
N HIS A 263 -0.85 -9.06 -11.66
CA HIS A 263 0.42 -9.54 -12.20
C HIS A 263 0.75 -9.01 -13.60
N ASN A 264 -0.06 -8.13 -14.17
CA ASN A 264 0.09 -7.67 -15.56
C ASN A 264 1.30 -6.75 -15.78
N ASP A 265 1.84 -6.15 -14.73
CA ASP A 265 3.02 -5.28 -14.82
C ASP A 265 4.26 -5.98 -14.24
N LEU A 266 5.12 -6.49 -15.14
CA LEU A 266 6.38 -7.15 -14.78
C LEU A 266 7.39 -6.21 -14.08
N SER A 267 7.17 -4.90 -14.15
CA SER A 267 8.04 -3.89 -13.53
C SER A 267 7.76 -3.66 -12.06
N LYS A 268 6.60 -4.09 -11.56
CA LYS A 268 6.17 -3.92 -10.17
C LYS A 268 6.31 -5.23 -9.38
N ASP A 269 6.48 -5.09 -8.08
CA ASP A 269 6.44 -6.24 -7.16
C ASP A 269 5.01 -6.79 -7.11
N ASN A 270 4.90 -8.12 -7.19
CA ASN A 270 3.62 -8.82 -7.18
C ASN A 270 3.09 -9.04 -5.75
N TRP A 271 3.45 -8.16 -4.83
CA TRP A 271 3.08 -8.24 -3.43
C TRP A 271 2.17 -7.08 -3.05
N ILE A 272 1.26 -7.31 -2.12
CA ILE A 272 0.45 -6.26 -1.49
C ILE A 272 0.47 -6.44 0.02
N SER A 273 0.25 -5.36 0.75
CA SER A 273 0.22 -5.40 2.22
C SER A 273 -1.05 -6.08 2.73
N ASP A 274 -1.01 -6.58 3.96
CA ASP A 274 -2.18 -7.20 4.60
C ASP A 274 -3.31 -6.18 4.78
N ARG A 275 -2.98 -4.90 5.02
CA ARG A 275 -3.94 -3.80 5.07
C ARG A 275 -4.63 -3.61 3.72
N SER A 276 -3.89 -3.53 2.63
CA SER A 276 -4.44 -3.43 1.27
C SER A 276 -5.34 -4.62 0.92
N ARG A 277 -4.99 -5.81 1.41
CA ARG A 277 -5.69 -7.06 1.11
C ARG A 277 -6.97 -7.26 1.88
N TYR A 278 -7.05 -6.83 3.14
CA TYR A 278 -8.12 -7.23 4.06
C TYR A 278 -8.90 -6.06 4.69
N ALA A 279 -8.40 -4.83 4.65
CA ALA A 279 -9.09 -3.70 5.27
C ALA A 279 -10.48 -3.39 4.66
N PHE A 280 -10.79 -3.92 3.48
CA PHE A 280 -12.06 -3.68 2.77
C PHE A 280 -13.31 -4.09 3.57
N ASP A 281 -13.20 -4.98 4.55
CA ASP A 281 -14.32 -5.36 5.41
C ASP A 281 -14.80 -4.18 6.28
N GLY A 282 -13.93 -3.20 6.57
CA GLY A 282 -14.30 -1.94 7.22
C GLY A 282 -15.32 -1.11 6.45
N LEU A 283 -15.44 -1.30 5.13
CA LEU A 283 -16.50 -0.68 4.32
C LEU A 283 -17.90 -1.29 4.56
N LYS A 284 -18.00 -2.42 5.24
CA LYS A 284 -19.28 -3.03 5.62
C LYS A 284 -19.78 -2.54 6.96
N ASN A 285 -18.84 -2.26 7.86
CA ASN A 285 -19.10 -1.88 9.23
C ASN A 285 -19.25 -0.36 9.30
N SER A 286 -20.28 0.10 10.01
CA SER A 286 -20.52 1.54 10.23
C SER A 286 -20.60 2.39 8.95
N ARG A 287 -20.88 1.78 7.79
CA ARG A 287 -21.04 2.50 6.52
C ARG A 287 -22.27 3.40 6.58
N LEU A 288 -22.06 4.68 6.33
CA LEU A 288 -23.15 5.66 6.28
C LEU A 288 -24.07 5.39 5.10
N SER A 289 -25.37 5.50 5.34
CA SER A 289 -26.43 5.40 4.31
C SER A 289 -27.14 6.73 4.19
N ALA A 290 -27.29 7.21 2.95
CA ALA A 290 -28.15 8.38 2.66
C ALA A 290 -29.50 7.90 2.18
N ASP A 291 -30.57 8.38 2.81
CA ASP A 291 -31.90 8.36 2.20
C ASP A 291 -31.96 9.46 1.14
N PHE A 292 -32.53 9.20 -0.02
CA PHE A 292 -32.52 10.09 -1.20
C PHE A 292 -33.16 11.47 -0.89
N THR A 293 -34.19 11.49 -0.07
CA THR A 293 -34.88 12.71 0.38
C THR A 293 -34.00 13.57 1.31
N ALA A 294 -33.21 12.94 2.16
CA ALA A 294 -32.32 13.66 3.07
C ALA A 294 -31.20 14.41 2.33
N TRP A 295 -30.83 13.99 1.13
CA TRP A 295 -29.70 14.58 0.40
C TRP A 295 -30.04 15.95 -0.19
N GLU A 296 -31.24 16.08 -0.78
CA GLU A 296 -31.76 17.36 -1.29
C GLU A 296 -32.04 18.33 -0.15
N ASP A 297 -32.63 17.84 0.93
CA ASP A 297 -32.88 18.64 2.14
C ASP A 297 -31.56 19.12 2.76
N TYR A 298 -30.52 18.31 2.81
CA TYR A 298 -29.19 18.70 3.28
C TYR A 298 -28.54 19.76 2.41
N ILE A 299 -28.64 19.64 1.08
CA ILE A 299 -28.09 20.65 0.17
C ILE A 299 -28.82 21.97 0.34
N LEU A 300 -30.16 21.95 0.44
CA LEU A 300 -30.97 23.15 0.64
C LEU A 300 -30.60 23.82 1.98
N GLU A 301 -30.61 23.07 3.07
CA GLU A 301 -30.29 23.63 4.40
C GLU A 301 -28.85 24.19 4.46
N LEU A 302 -27.87 23.47 3.90
CA LEU A 302 -26.48 23.92 3.89
C LEU A 302 -26.26 25.05 2.88
N GLY A 303 -26.93 25.03 1.72
CA GLY A 303 -26.89 26.10 0.73
C GLY A 303 -27.42 27.41 1.27
N ASP A 304 -28.57 27.40 1.91
CA ASP A 304 -29.16 28.58 2.58
C ASP A 304 -28.25 29.14 3.66
N ARG A 305 -27.68 28.28 4.49
CA ARG A 305 -26.74 28.70 5.53
C ARG A 305 -25.43 29.26 4.96
N LEU A 306 -24.88 28.64 3.95
CA LEU A 306 -23.66 29.13 3.28
C LEU A 306 -23.92 30.46 2.60
N SER A 307 -25.08 30.67 1.96
CA SER A 307 -25.46 31.96 1.37
C SER A 307 -25.58 33.05 2.43
N MET A 308 -26.12 32.76 3.59
CA MET A 308 -26.15 33.71 4.73
C MET A 308 -24.73 34.11 5.18
N TYR A 309 -23.74 33.20 5.10
CA TYR A 309 -22.36 33.48 5.52
C TYR A 309 -21.50 34.12 4.44
N THR A 310 -21.79 33.88 3.14
CA THR A 310 -21.03 34.47 2.01
C THR A 310 -21.54 35.80 1.54
N TYR A 311 -22.88 36.05 1.59
CA TYR A 311 -23.52 37.31 1.20
C TYR A 311 -24.05 38.11 2.41
N GLY A 312 -24.00 37.55 3.61
CA GLY A 312 -24.32 38.32 4.81
C GLY A 312 -23.33 39.47 4.90
N GLU A 313 -23.72 40.64 4.40
CA GLU A 313 -23.25 41.89 4.97
C GLU A 313 -23.33 41.66 6.48
N VAL A 314 -22.16 41.63 7.12
CA VAL A 314 -22.10 41.69 8.58
C VAL A 314 -23.09 42.76 8.99
N ILE A 315 -24.21 42.37 9.59
CA ILE A 315 -25.07 43.34 10.25
C ILE A 315 -24.16 43.94 11.33
N ILE A 316 -23.56 45.04 10.93
CA ILE A 316 -22.73 45.84 11.79
C ILE A 316 -23.76 46.48 12.73
N ASP A 317 -23.99 45.84 13.87
CA ASP A 317 -24.47 46.61 15.01
C ASP A 317 -23.45 47.73 15.23
N GLU A 318 -23.86 48.96 14.98
CA GLU A 318 -23.05 50.17 14.98
C GLU A 318 -22.44 50.54 16.35
N ILE A 319 -22.28 49.58 17.24
CA ILE A 319 -21.72 49.79 18.56
C ILE A 319 -20.45 48.93 18.72
N ASN A 320 -19.30 49.52 18.33
CA ASN A 320 -17.94 49.23 18.81
C ASN A 320 -17.57 47.78 19.17
N GLY A 321 -17.75 46.81 18.24
CA GLY A 321 -17.22 45.48 18.36
C GLY A 321 -16.14 45.19 17.30
N PRO A 322 -15.12 44.33 17.57
CA PRO A 322 -14.13 43.98 16.58
C PRO A 322 -14.79 43.26 15.38
N LYS A 323 -14.46 43.66 14.15
CA LYS A 323 -14.94 43.02 12.92
C LYS A 323 -14.63 41.51 12.95
N ILE A 324 -15.62 40.68 13.23
CA ILE A 324 -15.52 39.23 13.20
C ILE A 324 -15.62 38.84 11.73
N SER A 325 -14.48 38.59 11.08
CA SER A 325 -14.48 38.00 9.74
C SER A 325 -14.87 36.53 9.86
N VAL A 326 -16.07 36.20 9.42
CA VAL A 326 -16.56 34.82 9.29
C VAL A 326 -15.66 34.08 8.30
N ARG A 327 -15.04 32.99 8.73
CA ARG A 327 -14.09 32.25 7.90
C ARG A 327 -14.58 30.81 7.71
N THR A 328 -14.53 30.36 6.47
CA THR A 328 -14.74 28.96 6.10
C THR A 328 -13.40 28.25 6.00
N GLY A 329 -13.29 27.05 6.56
CA GLY A 329 -12.10 26.24 6.51
C GLY A 329 -12.41 24.77 6.21
N ALA A 330 -11.40 24.00 5.79
CA ALA A 330 -11.53 22.56 5.63
C ALA A 330 -10.33 21.79 6.15
N MET A 331 -10.61 20.60 6.66
CA MET A 331 -9.62 19.58 6.97
C MET A 331 -9.87 18.34 6.15
N VAL A 332 -8.79 17.78 5.58
CA VAL A 332 -8.83 16.59 4.74
C VAL A 332 -8.08 15.45 5.42
N GLY A 333 -8.67 14.28 5.46
CA GLY A 333 -8.07 13.06 6.02
C GLY A 333 -7.11 12.36 5.07
N SER A 334 -6.68 11.15 5.46
CA SER A 334 -5.61 10.40 4.79
C SER A 334 -6.03 9.69 3.49
N LEU A 335 -7.32 9.47 3.27
CA LEU A 335 -7.86 8.71 2.15
C LEU A 335 -8.60 9.57 1.11
N CYS A 336 -8.20 10.82 0.93
CA CYS A 336 -8.76 11.68 -0.10
C CYS A 336 -7.90 11.63 -1.38
N ASP A 337 -8.55 11.50 -2.53
CA ASP A 337 -7.88 11.51 -3.84
C ASP A 337 -7.53 12.94 -4.29
N LEU A 338 -6.80 13.02 -5.38
CA LEU A 338 -6.31 14.28 -5.94
C LEU A 338 -7.45 15.23 -6.31
N GLN A 339 -8.51 14.70 -6.93
CA GLN A 339 -9.68 15.49 -7.32
C GLN A 339 -10.43 16.02 -6.10
N GLY A 340 -10.68 15.16 -5.10
CA GLY A 340 -11.36 15.57 -3.87
C GLY A 340 -10.62 16.70 -3.13
N ILE A 341 -9.29 16.64 -3.07
CA ILE A 341 -8.48 17.71 -2.46
C ILE A 341 -8.58 19.00 -3.29
N TYR A 342 -8.47 18.92 -4.62
CA TYR A 342 -8.54 20.07 -5.50
C TYR A 342 -9.89 20.78 -5.41
N PHE A 343 -10.99 20.03 -5.52
CA PHE A 343 -12.34 20.60 -5.43
C PHE A 343 -12.63 21.18 -4.05
N THR A 344 -12.17 20.54 -2.99
CA THR A 344 -12.28 21.12 -1.63
C THR A 344 -11.52 22.44 -1.53
N ALA A 345 -10.32 22.54 -2.10
CA ALA A 345 -9.54 23.77 -2.11
C ALA A 345 -10.22 24.90 -2.89
N GLN A 346 -10.78 24.60 -4.06
CA GLN A 346 -11.50 25.58 -4.88
C GLN A 346 -12.79 26.04 -4.15
N PHE A 347 -13.53 25.10 -3.59
CA PHE A 347 -14.74 25.41 -2.83
C PHE A 347 -14.45 26.37 -1.67
N ILE A 348 -13.44 26.06 -0.84
CA ILE A 348 -13.06 26.95 0.29
C ILE A 348 -12.64 28.32 -0.21
N LYS A 349 -11.90 28.40 -1.33
CA LYS A 349 -11.48 29.67 -1.93
C LYS A 349 -12.69 30.49 -2.40
N ILE A 350 -13.67 29.88 -3.06
CA ILE A 350 -14.90 30.52 -3.51
C ILE A 350 -15.71 31.05 -2.31
N CYS A 351 -15.80 30.29 -1.21
CA CYS A 351 -16.43 30.71 0.03
C CYS A 351 -15.62 31.77 0.82
N GLY A 352 -14.62 32.39 0.22
CA GLY A 352 -13.79 33.42 0.87
C GLY A 352 -12.85 32.87 1.96
N GLY A 353 -12.77 31.56 2.13
CA GLY A 353 -11.88 30.89 3.06
C GLY A 353 -10.44 30.81 2.54
N THR A 354 -9.49 30.77 3.47
CA THR A 354 -8.05 30.64 3.13
C THR A 354 -7.40 29.42 3.76
N ASP A 355 -8.15 28.69 4.58
CA ASP A 355 -7.59 27.68 5.46
C ASP A 355 -8.00 26.28 5.01
N LEU A 356 -7.07 25.57 4.35
CA LEU A 356 -7.16 24.16 4.02
C LEU A 356 -6.00 23.40 4.66
N GLN A 357 -6.28 22.32 5.35
CA GLN A 357 -5.28 21.50 6.00
C GLN A 357 -5.46 20.00 5.65
N VAL A 358 -4.37 19.28 5.46
CA VAL A 358 -4.35 17.82 5.33
C VAL A 358 -3.72 17.22 6.58
N GLY A 359 -4.46 16.37 7.28
CA GLY A 359 -3.99 15.72 8.51
C GLY A 359 -3.79 16.69 9.69
N ASN A 360 -3.25 16.16 10.78
CA ASN A 360 -3.17 16.84 12.08
C ASN A 360 -2.08 17.91 12.22
N TYR A 361 -1.11 18.00 11.28
CA TYR A 361 0.08 18.83 11.48
C TYR A 361 0.50 19.57 10.20
N ARG A 362 1.20 20.67 10.42
CA ARG A 362 1.78 21.52 9.38
C ARG A 362 3.10 20.97 8.89
N SER A 363 3.27 20.83 7.58
CA SER A 363 4.58 20.59 6.99
C SER A 363 5.28 21.91 6.64
N LYS A 364 6.58 21.97 6.86
CA LYS A 364 7.46 23.08 6.42
C LYS A 364 8.21 22.74 5.14
N ILE A 365 7.68 21.83 4.35
CA ILE A 365 8.27 21.45 3.06
C ILE A 365 7.98 22.55 2.03
N ASN A 366 8.94 22.79 1.13
CA ASN A 366 8.69 23.56 -0.07
C ASN A 366 8.01 22.67 -1.10
N TYR A 367 6.76 22.98 -1.45
CA TYR A 367 5.94 22.24 -2.40
C TYR A 367 6.09 22.71 -3.85
N ASP A 368 6.88 23.76 -4.12
CA ASP A 368 7.05 24.31 -5.45
C ASP A 368 7.83 23.36 -6.37
N ILE A 369 8.56 22.41 -5.80
CA ILE A 369 9.45 21.52 -6.54
C ILE A 369 9.20 20.07 -6.09
N LEU A 370 8.84 19.20 -7.04
CA LEU A 370 8.58 17.75 -6.85
C LEU A 370 9.70 17.05 -6.07
N PHE A 371 10.93 17.46 -6.31
CA PHE A 371 12.12 16.94 -5.66
C PHE A 371 12.07 16.98 -4.12
N PHE A 372 11.37 17.95 -3.53
CA PHE A 372 11.33 18.12 -2.09
C PHE A 372 10.23 17.33 -1.39
N TYR A 373 9.37 16.61 -2.12
CA TYR A 373 8.27 15.85 -1.53
C TYR A 373 8.01 14.47 -2.15
N SER A 374 8.84 14.00 -3.08
CA SER A 374 8.74 12.66 -3.68
C SER A 374 9.97 11.79 -3.39
N LEU A 375 9.89 10.51 -3.75
CA LEU A 375 11.01 9.57 -3.63
C LEU A 375 12.16 9.91 -4.57
N ASN A 376 11.91 10.63 -5.67
CA ASN A 376 12.86 11.03 -6.71
C ASN A 376 13.56 9.86 -7.43
N ARG A 377 13.13 8.64 -7.19
CA ARG A 377 13.62 7.40 -7.81
C ARG A 377 12.49 6.45 -8.10
N THR A 378 12.67 5.67 -9.14
CA THR A 378 11.81 4.50 -9.36
C THR A 378 12.24 3.37 -8.43
N ILE A 379 11.28 2.57 -7.96
CA ILE A 379 11.54 1.39 -7.12
C ILE A 379 12.50 0.44 -7.84
N ALA A 380 12.38 0.28 -9.15
CA ALA A 380 13.30 -0.53 -9.96
C ALA A 380 14.75 -0.02 -9.90
N SER A 381 14.98 1.30 -9.77
CA SER A 381 16.31 1.89 -9.70
C SER A 381 16.99 1.72 -8.33
N LEU A 382 16.28 1.28 -7.31
CA LEU A 382 16.83 0.98 -5.99
C LEU A 382 17.90 -0.11 -6.05
N ASN A 383 17.81 -1.01 -7.03
CA ASN A 383 18.81 -2.05 -7.26
C ASN A 383 20.22 -1.52 -7.60
N ALA A 384 20.36 -0.23 -7.92
CA ALA A 384 21.65 0.41 -8.19
C ALA A 384 22.28 1.08 -6.94
N LEU A 385 21.63 1.02 -5.78
CA LEU A 385 22.15 1.64 -4.53
C LEU A 385 23.23 0.77 -3.90
N ASN A 386 24.28 1.42 -3.39
CA ASN A 386 25.32 0.77 -2.57
C ASN A 386 25.15 1.14 -1.08
N THR A 387 24.75 2.38 -0.80
CA THR A 387 24.52 2.87 0.57
C THR A 387 23.20 3.60 0.66
N LEU A 388 22.38 3.26 1.65
CA LEU A 388 21.14 3.94 1.96
C LEU A 388 21.14 4.44 3.41
N ILE A 389 20.90 5.73 3.58
CA ILE A 389 20.77 6.39 4.88
C ILE A 389 19.27 6.67 5.10
N ILE A 390 18.73 6.14 6.18
CA ILE A 390 17.33 6.32 6.55
C ILE A 390 17.22 7.19 7.79
N LEU A 391 16.40 8.23 7.70
CA LEU A 391 16.25 9.22 8.75
C LEU A 391 14.82 9.28 9.24
N GLY A 392 14.60 8.79 10.46
CA GLY A 392 13.28 8.82 11.11
C GLY A 392 12.15 8.14 10.34
N LEU A 393 12.47 7.20 9.45
CA LEU A 393 11.53 6.47 8.62
C LEU A 393 11.51 5.00 9.04
N ASN A 394 10.33 4.45 9.28
CA ASN A 394 10.12 3.03 9.43
C ASN A 394 9.55 2.46 8.12
N THR A 395 10.42 2.03 7.22
CA THR A 395 10.02 1.51 5.91
C THR A 395 9.10 0.30 6.00
N ARG A 396 9.18 -0.48 7.08
CA ARG A 396 8.31 -1.64 7.28
C ARG A 396 6.83 -1.25 7.36
N TYR A 397 6.49 -0.15 8.06
CA TYR A 397 5.12 0.27 8.31
C TYR A 397 4.66 1.44 7.45
N GLU A 398 5.57 2.33 7.04
CA GLU A 398 5.23 3.49 6.22
C GLU A 398 5.21 3.17 4.72
N ALA A 399 6.02 2.19 4.28
CA ALA A 399 6.09 1.76 2.89
C ALA A 399 6.54 0.29 2.80
N SER A 400 5.65 -0.62 3.13
CA SER A 400 5.95 -2.05 3.27
C SER A 400 6.50 -2.66 1.98
N LEU A 401 5.99 -2.27 0.82
CA LEU A 401 6.47 -2.74 -0.48
C LEU A 401 7.84 -2.17 -0.85
N LEU A 402 8.12 -0.92 -0.48
CA LEU A 402 9.47 -0.36 -0.61
C LEU A 402 10.46 -1.15 0.25
N ASN A 403 10.07 -1.55 1.46
CA ASN A 403 10.92 -2.36 2.35
C ASN A 403 11.25 -3.74 1.75
N THR A 404 10.30 -4.39 1.06
CA THR A 404 10.57 -5.67 0.36
C THR A 404 11.58 -5.51 -0.74
N SER A 405 11.48 -4.47 -1.56
CA SER A 405 12.41 -4.18 -2.65
C SER A 405 13.83 -3.91 -2.11
N LEU A 406 13.94 -3.13 -1.03
CA LEU A 406 15.22 -2.85 -0.36
C LEU A 406 15.85 -4.13 0.23
N ARG A 407 15.04 -5.03 0.78
CA ARG A 407 15.50 -6.29 1.31
C ARG A 407 16.02 -7.23 0.20
N GLN A 408 15.27 -7.39 -0.87
CA GLN A 408 15.71 -8.19 -2.03
C GLN A 408 17.04 -7.68 -2.57
N HIS A 409 17.22 -6.35 -2.61
CA HIS A 409 18.47 -5.75 -3.02
C HIS A 409 19.61 -6.04 -2.04
N GLN A 410 19.37 -6.01 -0.73
CA GLN A 410 20.39 -6.34 0.28
C GLN A 410 20.80 -7.81 0.22
N VAL A 411 19.88 -8.74 -0.06
CA VAL A 411 20.17 -10.17 -0.21
C VAL A 411 20.98 -10.44 -1.48
N ASN A 412 20.63 -9.77 -2.58
CA ASN A 412 21.25 -9.98 -3.87
C ASN A 412 22.59 -9.24 -4.05
N ARG A 413 22.80 -8.14 -3.32
CA ARG A 413 23.99 -7.28 -3.36
C ARG A 413 24.29 -6.74 -1.98
N SER A 414 25.51 -6.30 -1.73
CA SER A 414 25.94 -5.75 -0.44
C SER A 414 25.46 -4.31 -0.24
N LEU A 415 24.17 -4.08 0.00
CA LEU A 415 23.64 -2.77 0.37
C LEU A 415 23.99 -2.45 1.84
N THR A 416 24.70 -1.34 2.07
CA THR A 416 24.94 -0.81 3.41
C THR A 416 23.74 0.03 3.86
N TYR A 417 23.11 -0.35 4.98
CA TYR A 417 21.92 0.28 5.52
C TYR A 417 22.26 1.01 6.82
N ILE A 418 22.09 2.33 6.86
CA ILE A 418 22.37 3.18 8.02
C ILE A 418 21.06 3.82 8.47
N THR A 419 20.69 3.65 9.74
CA THR A 419 19.45 4.21 10.29
C THR A 419 19.72 5.19 11.43
N ILE A 420 19.04 6.32 11.40
CA ILE A 420 18.98 7.32 12.48
C ILE A 420 17.50 7.62 12.72
N GLY A 421 17.00 7.30 13.89
CA GLY A 421 15.58 7.43 14.23
C GLY A 421 15.18 6.41 15.28
N ALA A 422 13.88 6.24 15.51
CA ALA A 422 13.39 5.19 16.37
C ALA A 422 13.90 3.82 15.89
N TYR A 423 14.42 3.02 16.80
CA TYR A 423 14.86 1.66 16.42
C TYR A 423 13.66 0.85 15.98
N SER A 424 13.78 0.23 14.82
CA SER A 424 12.74 -0.63 14.27
C SER A 424 13.36 -1.92 13.75
N THR A 425 12.66 -3.01 13.96
CA THR A 425 13.04 -4.32 13.42
C THR A 425 12.68 -4.40 11.94
N LEU A 426 13.47 -3.77 11.08
CA LEU A 426 13.23 -3.75 9.62
C LEU A 426 13.47 -5.12 8.97
N LYS A 427 13.96 -6.10 9.74
CA LYS A 427 14.43 -7.41 9.22
C LYS A 427 15.51 -7.27 8.13
N LEU A 428 16.27 -6.20 8.21
CA LEU A 428 17.42 -5.87 7.37
C LEU A 428 18.68 -5.78 8.25
N LYS A 429 19.84 -6.10 7.70
CA LYS A 429 21.12 -5.81 8.38
C LYS A 429 21.36 -4.31 8.36
N GLN A 430 21.07 -3.64 9.48
CA GLN A 430 21.17 -2.18 9.61
C GLN A 430 22.26 -1.79 10.61
N LYS A 431 22.92 -0.66 10.36
CA LYS A 431 23.78 0.03 11.31
C LYS A 431 22.97 1.16 11.94
N HIS A 432 22.41 0.92 13.12
CA HIS A 432 21.66 1.93 13.85
C HIS A 432 22.61 2.85 14.61
N LEU A 433 22.50 4.17 14.41
CA LEU A 433 23.40 5.16 15.01
C LEU A 433 22.79 5.88 16.22
N GLY A 434 21.49 5.89 16.35
CA GLY A 434 20.76 6.51 17.46
C GLY A 434 19.44 7.14 17.06
N ASN A 435 18.72 7.70 18.04
CA ASN A 435 17.33 8.14 17.89
C ASN A 435 17.15 9.66 18.06
N SER A 436 18.15 10.48 17.84
CA SER A 436 18.00 11.92 18.11
C SER A 436 18.51 12.79 16.97
N LEU A 437 17.95 13.99 16.87
CA LEU A 437 18.46 15.02 15.95
C LEU A 437 19.92 15.38 16.24
N ARG A 438 20.35 15.29 17.51
CA ARG A 438 21.75 15.48 17.90
C ARG A 438 22.67 14.42 17.26
N THR A 439 22.23 13.16 17.19
CA THR A 439 22.95 12.08 16.49
C THR A 439 23.10 12.42 15.00
N LEU A 440 22.04 12.93 14.37
CA LEU A 440 22.07 13.35 12.97
C LEU A 440 23.04 14.51 12.74
N ILE A 441 23.05 15.51 13.62
CA ILE A 441 23.99 16.65 13.55
C ILE A 441 25.43 16.13 13.72
N SER A 442 25.70 15.30 14.72
CA SER A 442 27.03 14.71 14.95
C SER A 442 27.49 13.86 13.77
N PHE A 443 26.57 13.15 13.11
CA PHE A 443 26.84 12.43 11.87
C PHE A 443 27.18 13.39 10.74
N SER A 444 26.43 14.48 10.59
CA SER A 444 26.65 15.49 9.54
C SER A 444 28.00 16.24 9.70
N GLU A 445 28.48 16.42 10.94
CA GLU A 445 29.74 17.07 11.27
C GLU A 445 30.97 16.14 11.19
N ASN A 446 30.83 14.91 10.71
CA ASN A 446 31.88 13.87 10.67
C ASN A 446 32.44 13.43 12.05
N LYS A 447 31.74 13.71 13.13
CA LYS A 447 32.11 13.20 14.45
C LYS A 447 31.94 11.68 14.56
N ILE A 448 31.20 11.07 13.61
CA ILE A 448 31.01 9.63 13.47
C ILE A 448 31.77 9.16 12.22
N LYS A 449 32.81 8.36 12.40
CA LYS A 449 33.76 7.91 11.35
C LYS A 449 33.13 7.18 10.15
N LEU A 450 31.88 6.71 10.26
CA LEU A 450 31.18 6.02 9.19
C LEU A 450 30.93 6.88 7.95
N LEU A 451 30.88 8.21 8.10
CA LEU A 451 30.62 9.11 6.97
C LEU A 451 31.78 9.10 5.96
N ASN A 452 33.02 8.94 6.43
CA ASN A 452 34.17 8.86 5.54
C ASN A 452 34.10 7.68 4.58
N ASN A 453 33.51 6.56 5.00
CA ASN A 453 33.33 5.40 4.14
C ASN A 453 32.19 5.65 3.11
N CYS A 454 31.16 6.41 3.49
CA CYS A 454 30.05 6.76 2.58
C CYS A 454 30.48 7.71 1.45
N TYR A 455 31.49 8.56 1.67
CA TYR A 455 32.06 9.45 0.62
C TYR A 455 32.80 8.69 -0.47
N LEU A 456 33.37 7.53 -0.14
CA LEU A 456 34.13 6.69 -1.07
C LEU A 456 33.21 5.79 -1.88
N GLU A 457 31.95 5.60 -1.46
CA GLU A 457 31.00 4.75 -2.16
C GLU A 457 30.31 5.51 -3.30
N LEU A 458 30.28 4.87 -4.44
CA LEU A 458 29.56 5.34 -5.62
C LEU A 458 28.06 5.18 -5.36
N ASN A 459 27.29 6.25 -5.20
CA ASN A 459 25.82 6.23 -5.16
C ASN A 459 25.12 6.15 -3.78
N PRO A 460 25.50 6.93 -2.76
CA PRO A 460 24.71 7.00 -1.53
C PRO A 460 23.36 7.69 -1.78
N SER A 461 22.30 7.29 -1.04
CA SER A 461 20.99 7.94 -1.06
C SER A 461 20.49 8.15 0.35
N ILE A 462 19.65 9.18 0.55
CA ILE A 462 19.05 9.52 1.84
C ILE A 462 17.55 9.45 1.69
N PHE A 463 16.88 8.62 2.50
CA PHE A 463 15.43 8.59 2.59
C PHE A 463 14.97 9.04 3.96
N TYR A 464 13.90 9.82 4.03
CA TYR A 464 13.33 10.28 5.29
C TYR A 464 11.81 10.32 5.25
N SER A 465 11.19 10.24 6.43
CA SER A 465 9.74 10.27 6.57
C SER A 465 9.20 11.69 6.43
N TYR A 466 8.13 11.85 5.67
CA TYR A 466 7.35 13.07 5.59
C TYR A 466 6.79 13.48 6.96
N GLU A 467 6.31 12.54 7.75
CA GLU A 467 5.71 12.79 9.06
C GLU A 467 6.69 13.47 10.02
N ASN A 468 7.98 13.11 9.99
CA ASN A 468 9.00 13.77 10.80
C ASN A 468 9.28 15.22 10.39
N THR A 469 8.87 15.64 9.20
CA THR A 469 8.98 17.05 8.77
C THR A 469 7.85 17.93 9.33
N ARG A 470 6.78 17.31 9.81
CA ARG A 470 5.56 17.97 10.33
C ARG A 470 5.65 18.34 11.81
N VAL A 471 6.63 17.80 12.54
CA VAL A 471 6.86 18.10 13.95
C VAL A 471 7.48 19.48 14.15
N LYS A 472 7.43 20.00 15.38
CA LYS A 472 7.91 21.35 15.76
C LYS A 472 9.31 21.69 15.21
N HIS A 473 10.21 20.70 15.11
CA HIS A 473 11.59 20.86 14.63
C HIS A 473 11.81 20.38 13.19
N GLY A 474 10.74 20.14 12.42
CA GLY A 474 10.83 19.63 11.05
C GLY A 474 11.65 20.51 10.10
N GLY A 475 11.60 21.85 10.28
CA GLY A 475 12.44 22.77 9.50
C GLY A 475 13.94 22.58 9.75
N LEU A 476 14.33 22.36 11.02
CA LEU A 476 15.72 22.07 11.36
C LEU A 476 16.17 20.72 10.76
N LEU A 477 15.35 19.70 10.86
CA LEU A 477 15.57 18.40 10.23
C LEU A 477 15.87 18.54 8.74
N GLN A 478 15.04 19.28 8.01
CA GLN A 478 15.22 19.51 6.58
C GLN A 478 16.53 20.24 6.26
N ASN A 479 16.90 21.25 7.05
CA ASN A 479 18.15 21.96 6.86
C ASN A 479 19.37 21.04 7.06
N VAL A 480 19.35 20.18 8.08
CA VAL A 480 20.41 19.19 8.30
C VAL A 480 20.48 18.17 7.18
N ILE A 481 19.33 17.71 6.68
CA ILE A 481 19.26 16.77 5.53
C ILE A 481 19.82 17.42 4.26
N ARG A 482 19.48 18.69 3.98
CA ARG A 482 20.03 19.44 2.84
C ARG A 482 21.56 19.61 2.97
N TYR A 483 22.04 19.93 4.16
CA TYR A 483 23.47 20.02 4.42
C TYR A 483 24.19 18.68 4.19
N LEU A 484 23.64 17.58 4.68
CA LEU A 484 24.15 16.23 4.41
C LEU A 484 24.13 15.91 2.92
N GLY A 485 23.05 16.21 2.24
CA GLY A 485 22.93 16.03 0.79
C GLY A 485 24.01 16.78 0.03
N LYS A 486 24.22 18.07 0.34
CA LYS A 486 25.29 18.88 -0.26
C LYS A 486 26.68 18.27 -0.01
N LYS A 487 26.93 17.76 1.18
CA LYS A 487 28.21 17.18 1.57
C LYS A 487 28.48 15.81 0.91
N LEU A 488 27.45 14.96 0.81
CA LEU A 488 27.57 13.62 0.23
C LEU A 488 27.58 13.62 -1.31
N PHE A 489 26.94 14.61 -1.94
CA PHE A 489 26.67 14.61 -3.39
C PHE A 489 27.54 15.59 -4.17
N THR A 490 28.67 16.02 -3.63
CA THR A 490 29.56 17.04 -4.23
C THR A 490 30.05 16.72 -5.64
N LYS A 491 30.10 15.45 -6.05
CA LYS A 491 30.63 15.03 -7.36
C LYS A 491 29.57 14.73 -8.42
N THR A 492 28.30 14.49 -8.03
CA THR A 492 27.22 14.17 -8.98
C THR A 492 25.91 14.63 -8.35
N LEU A 493 25.53 15.86 -8.66
CA LEU A 493 24.28 16.48 -8.21
C LEU A 493 23.10 16.01 -9.09
N THR A 494 22.78 14.73 -9.02
CA THR A 494 21.49 14.28 -9.52
C THR A 494 20.52 14.25 -8.34
N GLY A 495 19.40 14.98 -8.48
CA GLY A 495 18.34 15.05 -7.48
C GLY A 495 17.78 13.71 -7.02
N GLU A 496 18.09 12.64 -7.72
CA GLU A 496 17.67 11.25 -7.50
C GLU A 496 18.17 10.61 -6.18
N ARG A 497 18.96 11.32 -5.37
CA ARG A 497 19.61 10.75 -4.17
C ARG A 497 18.95 11.11 -2.86
N LEU A 498 18.00 12.04 -2.88
CA LEU A 498 17.21 12.43 -1.74
C LEU A 498 15.77 12.02 -1.98
N GLY A 499 15.18 11.26 -1.07
CA GLY A 499 13.79 10.81 -1.22
C GLY A 499 12.98 11.01 0.05
N ILE A 500 11.72 11.41 -0.12
CA ILE A 500 10.73 11.50 0.95
C ILE A 500 9.73 10.37 0.77
N VAL A 501 9.42 9.72 1.87
CA VAL A 501 8.40 8.68 1.94
C VAL A 501 7.20 9.21 2.70
N HIS A 502 6.04 9.13 2.10
CA HIS A 502 4.75 9.48 2.68
C HIS A 502 4.04 8.22 3.18
N SER A 503 3.55 8.27 4.40
CA SER A 503 2.74 7.18 4.97
C SER A 503 1.30 7.19 4.44
N ASN A 504 0.81 8.37 3.97
CA ASN A 504 -0.56 8.59 3.51
C ASN A 504 -0.57 9.22 2.11
N ILE A 505 -1.46 8.74 1.26
CA ILE A 505 -1.59 9.20 -0.13
C ILE A 505 -2.06 10.65 -0.21
N SER A 506 -3.02 11.07 0.63
CA SER A 506 -3.53 12.44 0.62
C SER A 506 -2.45 13.49 0.82
N SER A 507 -1.45 13.22 1.67
CA SER A 507 -0.34 14.15 1.91
C SER A 507 0.52 14.37 0.67
N LEU A 508 0.70 13.33 -0.15
CA LEU A 508 1.44 13.41 -1.41
C LEU A 508 0.62 14.12 -2.49
N ASN A 509 -0.66 13.80 -2.60
CA ASN A 509 -1.58 14.47 -3.54
C ASN A 509 -1.68 15.97 -3.24
N PHE A 510 -1.76 16.33 -1.96
CA PHE A 510 -1.79 17.73 -1.50
C PHE A 510 -0.51 18.48 -1.88
N ALA A 511 0.64 17.84 -1.70
CA ALA A 511 1.94 18.40 -2.08
C ALA A 511 2.03 18.66 -3.59
N HIS A 512 1.53 17.73 -4.42
CA HIS A 512 1.52 17.87 -5.88
C HIS A 512 0.65 19.01 -6.38
N LEU A 513 -0.48 19.28 -5.73
CA LEU A 513 -1.34 20.39 -6.09
C LEU A 513 -0.72 21.78 -5.78
N GLY A 514 0.40 21.80 -5.04
CA GLY A 514 1.03 23.06 -4.61
C GLY A 514 0.10 23.89 -3.73
N ILE A 515 -0.90 23.25 -3.15
CA ILE A 515 -1.80 23.89 -2.20
C ILE A 515 -1.01 24.07 -0.91
N THR A 516 -0.29 25.16 -0.82
CA THR A 516 0.33 25.58 0.43
C THR A 516 -0.78 25.88 1.40
N ALA A 517 -0.83 25.19 2.52
CA ALA A 517 -1.66 25.60 3.65
C ALA A 517 -1.42 27.08 3.85
N GLY A 518 -2.46 27.88 3.64
CA GLY A 518 -2.47 29.32 3.41
C GLY A 518 -1.27 30.06 4.00
N VAL A 519 -0.56 30.77 3.16
CA VAL A 519 0.74 31.38 3.41
C VAL A 519 0.79 32.28 4.68
N ARG A 520 -0.34 32.57 5.29
CA ARG A 520 -0.42 33.51 6.44
C ARG A 520 -1.00 32.96 7.74
N SER A 521 -1.52 31.71 7.77
CA SER A 521 -2.14 31.26 9.02
C SER A 521 -2.06 29.76 9.24
N PRO A 522 -1.37 29.31 10.28
CA PRO A 522 -1.38 27.91 10.67
C PRO A 522 -2.73 27.55 11.28
N LEU A 523 -3.42 26.60 10.66
CA LEU A 523 -4.40 25.79 11.39
C LEU A 523 -3.63 24.88 12.35
N TYR A 524 -3.13 25.41 13.43
CA TYR A 524 -2.80 24.64 14.61
C TYR A 524 -4.12 24.34 15.31
N VAL A 525 -4.27 23.17 15.87
CA VAL A 525 -5.39 22.90 16.79
C VAL A 525 -5.41 23.96 17.91
N ASP A 526 -4.24 24.49 18.29
CA ASP A 526 -4.14 25.61 19.24
C ASP A 526 -4.55 26.98 18.63
N THR A 527 -4.45 27.18 17.30
CA THR A 527 -4.87 28.41 16.64
C THR A 527 -6.33 28.37 16.15
N ILE A 528 -6.95 27.21 16.08
CA ILE A 528 -8.41 27.14 15.90
C ILE A 528 -9.12 27.75 17.12
N LYS A 529 -8.53 27.63 18.32
CA LYS A 529 -9.06 28.31 19.54
C LYS A 529 -9.09 29.84 19.44
N ASP A 530 -8.16 30.43 18.66
CA ASP A 530 -8.04 31.89 18.53
C ASP A 530 -8.74 32.44 17.28
N LYS A 531 -9.25 31.54 16.37
CA LYS A 531 -9.93 31.95 15.15
C LYS A 531 -11.36 31.43 15.16
N GLN A 532 -12.30 32.34 15.15
CA GLN A 532 -13.71 32.00 14.97
C GLN A 532 -13.94 31.57 13.50
N PHE A 533 -14.04 30.29 13.24
CA PHE A 533 -14.56 29.78 11.97
C PHE A 533 -16.07 29.75 12.02
N ALA A 534 -16.75 30.28 11.02
CA ALA A 534 -18.18 30.12 10.92
C ALA A 534 -18.54 28.66 10.54
N THR A 535 -17.79 28.09 9.60
CA THR A 535 -18.04 26.74 9.14
C THR A 535 -16.72 25.98 8.91
N LEU A 536 -16.64 24.77 9.43
CA LEU A 536 -15.51 23.87 9.24
C LEU A 536 -15.97 22.60 8.53
N PHE A 537 -15.39 22.32 7.37
CA PHE A 537 -15.60 21.08 6.64
C PHE A 537 -14.57 20.03 7.05
N LEU A 538 -15.05 18.87 7.49
CA LEU A 538 -14.25 17.71 7.86
C LEU A 538 -14.40 16.65 6.76
N VAL A 539 -13.42 16.54 5.86
CA VAL A 539 -13.46 15.65 4.70
C VAL A 539 -12.68 14.38 5.00
N GLN A 540 -13.36 13.26 5.20
CA GLN A 540 -12.74 11.95 5.50
C GLN A 540 -11.73 12.00 6.66
N THR A 541 -12.07 12.75 7.71
CA THR A 541 -11.18 12.99 8.87
C THR A 541 -11.43 12.04 10.03
N GLU A 542 -12.12 10.95 9.78
CA GLU A 542 -12.61 10.01 10.80
C GLU A 542 -11.50 9.33 11.61
N GLU A 543 -10.27 9.35 11.11
CA GLU A 543 -9.08 8.79 11.77
C GLU A 543 -8.54 9.65 12.93
N PHE A 544 -9.03 10.89 13.08
CA PHE A 544 -8.51 11.80 14.08
C PHE A 544 -9.13 11.56 15.45
N LYS A 545 -8.32 11.27 16.46
CA LYS A 545 -8.77 10.99 17.83
C LYS A 545 -9.40 12.24 18.47
N SER A 546 -10.54 12.04 19.11
CA SER A 546 -11.52 13.04 19.56
C SER A 546 -11.06 14.03 20.64
N GLU A 547 -10.05 13.71 21.46
CA GLU A 547 -9.74 14.49 22.68
C GLU A 547 -9.35 15.96 22.42
N LYS A 548 -8.76 16.25 21.26
CA LYS A 548 -8.40 17.62 20.88
C LYS A 548 -9.51 18.38 20.14
N TRP A 549 -10.53 17.66 19.65
CA TRP A 549 -11.61 18.22 18.83
C TRP A 549 -12.82 18.71 19.64
N LEU A 550 -13.01 18.17 20.82
CA LEU A 550 -14.10 18.58 21.73
C LEU A 550 -14.09 20.09 22.03
N SER A 551 -12.91 20.72 21.97
CA SER A 551 -12.78 22.19 22.20
C SER A 551 -13.11 23.04 20.97
N ILE A 552 -13.28 22.44 19.77
CA ILE A 552 -13.62 23.14 18.53
C ILE A 552 -15.15 23.38 18.46
N LYS A 553 -15.92 22.46 19.02
CA LYS A 553 -17.38 22.48 18.93
C LYS A 553 -18.03 23.72 19.58
N ASP A 554 -17.37 24.32 20.54
CA ASP A 554 -17.97 25.46 21.27
C ASP A 554 -18.05 26.77 20.45
N TYR A 555 -17.37 26.78 19.24
CA TYR A 555 -17.18 28.02 18.48
C TYR A 555 -17.46 27.93 16.98
N THR A 556 -17.72 26.76 16.40
CA THR A 556 -17.85 26.58 14.95
C THR A 556 -18.94 25.60 14.55
N HIS A 557 -19.59 25.88 13.43
CA HIS A 557 -20.46 24.95 12.77
C HIS A 557 -19.60 23.90 12.00
N THR A 558 -19.84 22.61 12.26
CA THR A 558 -19.01 21.52 11.72
C THR A 558 -19.82 20.62 10.81
N ILE A 559 -19.32 20.43 9.58
CA ILE A 559 -19.90 19.55 8.56
C ILE A 559 -18.91 18.43 8.29
N SER A 560 -19.29 17.20 8.60
CA SER A 560 -18.46 16.02 8.33
C SER A 560 -18.90 15.33 7.05
N LEU A 561 -17.99 15.23 6.08
CA LEU A 561 -18.15 14.50 4.83
C LEU A 561 -17.41 13.17 4.98
N ALA A 562 -18.15 12.10 5.26
CA ALA A 562 -17.59 10.86 5.75
C ALA A 562 -18.08 9.62 4.97
N THR A 563 -17.26 8.58 4.98
CA THR A 563 -17.64 7.27 4.41
C THR A 563 -18.29 6.36 5.45
N ASN A 564 -17.84 6.46 6.68
CA ASN A 564 -18.27 5.62 7.80
C ASN A 564 -18.74 6.48 8.97
N GLU A 565 -19.60 5.94 9.81
CA GLU A 565 -20.04 6.61 11.03
C GLU A 565 -18.89 6.68 12.05
N ILE A 566 -18.76 7.87 12.68
CA ILE A 566 -17.72 8.11 13.66
C ILE A 566 -18.39 8.36 15.02
N SER A 567 -18.23 7.41 15.91
CA SER A 567 -18.80 7.50 17.27
C SER A 567 -18.13 8.54 18.16
N THR A 568 -16.92 8.98 17.80
CA THR A 568 -16.06 9.81 18.66
C THR A 568 -16.06 11.30 18.32
N LEU A 569 -16.48 11.69 17.12
CA LEU A 569 -16.56 13.10 16.70
C LEU A 569 -17.99 13.64 16.90
N LYS A 570 -18.09 14.82 17.50
CA LYS A 570 -19.32 15.60 17.52
C LYS A 570 -19.30 16.53 16.32
N TYR A 571 -20.28 16.41 15.45
CA TYR A 571 -20.49 17.24 14.26
C TYR A 571 -21.95 17.73 14.25
N ASP A 572 -22.19 18.84 13.57
CA ASP A 572 -23.55 19.36 13.43
C ASP A 572 -24.27 18.66 12.27
N HIS A 573 -23.53 18.41 11.17
CA HIS A 573 -24.05 17.65 10.03
C HIS A 573 -23.08 16.56 9.61
N LEU A 574 -23.65 15.40 9.25
CA LEU A 574 -22.91 14.24 8.73
C LEU A 574 -23.43 13.89 7.34
N VAL A 575 -22.61 14.04 6.33
CA VAL A 575 -22.95 13.80 4.93
C VAL A 575 -22.20 12.56 4.43
N PRO A 576 -22.92 11.52 3.97
CA PRO A 576 -22.31 10.33 3.43
C PRO A 576 -21.73 10.55 2.03
N ILE A 577 -20.45 10.24 1.85
CA ILE A 577 -19.75 10.31 0.57
C ILE A 577 -19.26 8.94 0.10
N GLN A 578 -18.94 8.84 -1.19
CA GLN A 578 -18.39 7.63 -1.81
C GLN A 578 -16.98 7.33 -1.29
N SER A 579 -16.69 6.05 -1.13
CA SER A 579 -15.33 5.56 -0.88
C SER A 579 -14.52 5.53 -2.18
N LEU A 580 -13.19 5.38 -2.08
CA LEU A 580 -12.31 5.30 -3.25
C LEU A 580 -12.58 4.08 -4.16
N TYR A 581 -13.16 3.00 -3.66
CA TYR A 581 -13.59 1.87 -4.49
C TYR A 581 -14.88 2.14 -5.30
N GLU A 582 -15.65 3.15 -4.91
CA GLU A 582 -16.98 3.46 -5.47
C GLU A 582 -16.93 4.60 -6.50
N LYS A 583 -15.75 5.24 -6.73
CA LYS A 583 -15.58 6.35 -7.68
C LYS A 583 -14.35 6.17 -8.58
N ASN A 584 -14.31 6.93 -9.68
CA ASN A 584 -13.11 7.12 -10.46
C ASN A 584 -12.32 8.31 -9.90
N GLY A 585 -11.00 8.30 -10.01
CA GLY A 585 -10.17 9.39 -9.53
C GLY A 585 -8.70 9.22 -9.93
N PHE A 586 -7.86 10.07 -9.36
CA PHE A 586 -6.42 10.05 -9.59
C PHE A 586 -5.66 10.15 -8.28
N LEU A 587 -4.53 9.47 -8.23
CA LEU A 587 -3.59 9.49 -7.10
C LEU A 587 -2.17 9.63 -7.63
N PHE A 588 -1.30 10.32 -6.90
CA PHE A 588 0.13 10.25 -7.14
C PHE A 588 0.76 9.18 -6.25
N ASN A 589 1.64 8.36 -6.83
CA ASN A 589 2.43 7.41 -6.05
C ASN A 589 3.71 8.07 -5.50
N ILE A 590 4.42 7.38 -4.61
CA ILE A 590 5.67 7.90 -4.00
C ILE A 590 6.76 8.23 -5.02
N GLU A 591 6.72 7.66 -6.23
CA GLU A 591 7.62 7.98 -7.33
C GLU A 591 7.23 9.28 -8.07
N GLY A 592 6.09 9.90 -7.72
CA GLY A 592 5.55 11.07 -8.40
C GLY A 592 4.86 10.76 -9.73
N LYS A 593 4.41 9.52 -9.95
CA LYS A 593 3.63 9.14 -11.13
C LYS A 593 2.14 9.26 -10.84
N LEU A 594 1.40 9.77 -11.81
CA LEU A 594 -0.05 9.80 -11.78
C LEU A 594 -0.61 8.39 -12.03
N CYS A 595 -1.44 7.90 -11.12
CA CYS A 595 -2.09 6.61 -11.16
C CYS A 595 -3.60 6.80 -11.23
N LYS A 596 -4.28 6.06 -12.13
CA LYS A 596 -5.73 6.15 -12.31
C LYS A 596 -6.46 5.17 -11.41
N LEU A 597 -7.33 5.69 -10.57
CA LEU A 597 -8.26 4.93 -9.75
C LEU A 597 -9.51 4.61 -10.57
N ASN A 598 -9.88 3.35 -10.64
CA ASN A 598 -11.10 2.92 -11.35
C ASN A 598 -12.17 2.50 -10.34
N LYS A 599 -13.40 2.90 -10.60
CA LYS A 599 -14.56 2.42 -9.85
C LYS A 599 -14.74 0.92 -10.05
N VAL A 600 -14.80 0.16 -8.96
CA VAL A 600 -14.93 -1.31 -8.97
C VAL A 600 -16.16 -1.81 -8.24
N VAL A 601 -16.82 -0.96 -7.46
CA VAL A 601 -18.00 -1.28 -6.66
C VAL A 601 -19.08 -0.24 -6.95
N SER A 602 -20.33 -0.67 -7.03
CA SER A 602 -21.46 0.27 -7.05
C SER A 602 -21.58 0.99 -5.71
N SER A 603 -21.91 2.28 -5.75
CA SER A 603 -22.10 3.05 -4.53
C SER A 603 -23.23 2.46 -3.69
N LYS A 604 -22.95 2.17 -2.43
CA LYS A 604 -23.97 1.77 -1.47
C LYS A 604 -24.77 3.00 -1.06
N SER A 605 -26.10 2.81 -0.90
CA SER A 605 -26.97 3.80 -0.26
C SER A 605 -26.98 5.20 -0.90
N ASN A 606 -26.89 5.29 -2.23
CA ASN A 606 -26.97 6.55 -2.97
C ASN A 606 -25.94 7.63 -2.55
N ALA A 607 -24.88 7.27 -1.85
CA ALA A 607 -23.79 8.19 -1.55
C ALA A 607 -23.20 8.74 -2.85
N ARG A 608 -23.02 10.07 -2.92
CA ARG A 608 -22.42 10.74 -4.08
C ARG A 608 -20.94 11.02 -3.87
N SER A 609 -20.24 11.35 -4.94
CA SER A 609 -18.84 11.73 -4.81
C SER A 609 -18.72 13.07 -4.07
N LEU A 610 -17.59 13.28 -3.43
CA LEU A 610 -17.27 14.53 -2.76
C LEU A 610 -17.40 15.73 -3.73
N GLU A 611 -16.90 15.56 -4.95
CA GLU A 611 -16.91 16.57 -6.00
C GLU A 611 -18.34 16.97 -6.38
N THR A 612 -19.21 15.98 -6.55
CA THR A 612 -20.63 16.21 -6.88
C THR A 612 -21.35 16.95 -5.74
N PHE A 613 -21.03 16.64 -4.49
CA PHE A 613 -21.60 17.33 -3.34
C PHE A 613 -21.16 18.78 -3.28
N LEU A 614 -19.86 19.05 -3.39
CA LEU A 614 -19.34 20.40 -3.36
C LEU A 614 -19.82 21.25 -4.54
N ALA A 615 -19.91 20.64 -5.74
CA ALA A 615 -20.47 21.31 -6.90
C ALA A 615 -21.96 21.68 -6.72
N ALA A 616 -22.76 20.79 -6.13
CA ALA A 616 -24.16 21.06 -5.84
C ALA A 616 -24.31 22.23 -4.85
N LEU A 617 -23.46 22.32 -3.82
CA LEU A 617 -23.44 23.45 -2.90
C LEU A 617 -23.08 24.78 -3.60
N LEU A 618 -22.20 24.77 -4.60
CA LEU A 618 -21.82 25.97 -5.36
C LEU A 618 -22.92 26.42 -6.33
N GLN A 619 -23.76 25.53 -6.87
CA GLN A 619 -24.89 25.87 -7.74
C GLN A 619 -25.96 26.68 -7.00
N PHE A 620 -26.05 26.61 -5.69
CA PHE A 620 -26.89 27.48 -4.88
C PHE A 620 -26.35 28.92 -4.76
N GLN A 621 -25.12 29.18 -5.17
CA GLN A 621 -24.56 30.52 -5.29
C GLN A 621 -24.73 30.97 -6.76
N GLU A 622 -25.67 31.82 -7.06
CA GLU A 622 -26.24 32.17 -8.37
C GLU A 622 -25.25 32.60 -9.47
N ASP A 623 -23.94 32.71 -9.22
CA ASP A 623 -22.95 33.26 -10.15
C ASP A 623 -21.88 32.30 -10.64
N TYR A 624 -21.97 30.98 -10.39
CA TYR A 624 -20.90 30.06 -10.76
C TYR A 624 -21.37 28.89 -11.62
N ASP A 625 -21.14 28.99 -12.94
CA ASP A 625 -21.19 27.83 -13.86
C ASP A 625 -20.00 26.93 -13.64
N PHE A 626 -20.15 25.98 -12.71
CA PHE A 626 -19.16 24.93 -12.50
C PHE A 626 -19.34 23.86 -13.57
N THR A 627 -18.59 23.95 -14.65
CA THR A 627 -18.72 23.04 -15.79
C THR A 627 -17.76 21.85 -15.67
N TRP A 628 -18.19 20.69 -16.19
CA TRP A 628 -17.34 19.50 -16.35
C TRP A 628 -16.07 19.80 -17.19
N GLU A 629 -16.05 20.85 -18.00
CA GLU A 629 -14.86 21.32 -18.71
C GLU A 629 -13.71 21.70 -17.78
N GLN A 630 -13.97 22.17 -16.57
CA GLN A 630 -12.92 22.47 -15.59
C GLN A 630 -12.25 21.21 -15.06
N ILE A 631 -12.97 20.07 -15.02
CA ILE A 631 -12.40 18.77 -14.66
C ILE A 631 -11.45 18.28 -15.74
N TRP A 632 -11.81 18.45 -17.03
CA TRP A 632 -10.96 18.08 -18.17
C TRP A 632 -9.72 18.97 -18.26
N LYS A 633 -9.85 20.27 -18.05
CA LYS A 633 -8.69 21.20 -17.96
C LYS A 633 -7.74 20.80 -16.84
N PHE A 634 -8.25 20.27 -15.73
CA PHE A 634 -7.46 19.78 -14.62
C PHE A 634 -6.61 18.55 -14.99
N GLU A 635 -7.14 17.61 -15.77
CA GLU A 635 -6.37 16.46 -16.28
C GLU A 635 -5.22 16.93 -17.19
N ASP A 636 -5.45 17.89 -18.05
CA ASP A 636 -4.43 18.45 -18.95
C ASP A 636 -3.35 19.22 -18.18
N GLU A 637 -3.71 20.03 -17.19
CA GLU A 637 -2.75 20.77 -16.35
C GLU A 637 -1.87 19.84 -15.52
N ILE A 638 -2.41 18.76 -14.98
CA ILE A 638 -1.65 17.78 -14.19
C ILE A 638 -0.68 17.01 -15.10
N ASN A 639 -1.14 16.57 -16.26
CA ASN A 639 -0.28 15.89 -17.22
C ASN A 639 0.86 16.79 -17.70
N PHE A 640 0.62 18.08 -17.87
CA PHE A 640 1.64 19.06 -18.24
C PHE A 640 2.67 19.27 -17.13
N LYS A 641 2.25 19.43 -15.87
CA LYS A 641 3.15 19.55 -14.71
C LYS A 641 4.01 18.31 -14.50
N SER A 642 3.44 17.11 -14.62
CA SER A 642 4.18 15.86 -14.44
C SER A 642 5.28 15.64 -15.50
N GLN A 643 5.18 16.27 -16.67
CA GLN A 643 6.20 16.20 -17.72
C GLN A 643 7.31 17.23 -17.59
N GLN A 644 7.03 18.41 -17.03
CA GLN A 644 8.03 19.49 -16.90
C GLN A 644 9.06 19.28 -15.79
N ASP A 645 8.70 18.59 -14.71
CA ASP A 645 9.55 18.48 -13.51
C ASP A 645 10.73 17.51 -13.63
N LYS A 646 10.91 16.84 -14.77
CA LYS A 646 11.99 15.84 -14.93
C LYS A 646 13.40 16.41 -15.07
N ASN A 647 13.55 17.70 -15.34
CA ASN A 647 14.83 18.35 -15.61
C ASN A 647 15.02 19.62 -14.76
N ILE A 648 15.15 19.46 -13.44
CA ILE A 648 15.45 20.61 -12.58
C ILE A 648 16.98 20.85 -12.54
N PRO A 649 17.46 22.06 -12.93
CA PRO A 649 18.88 22.37 -12.91
C PRO A 649 19.43 22.42 -11.49
N ILE A 650 20.64 21.94 -11.33
CA ILE A 650 21.53 21.97 -10.15
C ILE A 650 21.59 23.34 -9.47
N PHE A 651 21.27 24.41 -10.19
CA PHE A 651 21.36 25.80 -9.76
C PHE A 651 20.52 26.15 -8.52
N LEU A 652 19.38 25.46 -8.31
CA LEU A 652 18.49 25.76 -7.19
C LEU A 652 19.02 25.33 -5.81
N PHE A 653 19.97 24.40 -5.74
CA PHE A 653 20.62 24.02 -4.48
C PHE A 653 21.50 25.11 -3.88
N ASN A 654 21.98 26.03 -4.69
CA ASN A 654 22.88 27.13 -4.26
C ASN A 654 22.12 28.37 -3.76
N LEU A 655 20.81 28.47 -4.01
CA LEU A 655 19.99 29.62 -3.60
C LEU A 655 19.57 29.63 -2.12
N PHE A 656 19.77 28.54 -1.41
CA PHE A 656 19.41 28.48 0.00
C PHE A 656 20.62 28.81 0.87
N ASN A 657 20.67 30.02 1.41
CA ASN A 657 21.61 30.43 2.43
C ASN A 657 21.43 29.52 3.66
N PHE A 658 22.49 28.83 4.05
CA PHE A 658 22.53 28.05 5.28
C PHE A 658 22.57 29.00 6.47
N PHE A 659 21.47 29.03 7.24
CA PHE A 659 21.54 29.56 8.59
C PHE A 659 22.48 28.67 9.41
N GLU A 660 23.33 29.29 10.22
CA GLU A 660 24.19 28.60 11.20
C GLU A 660 23.28 27.69 12.05
N ILE A 661 23.67 26.43 12.16
CA ILE A 661 22.96 25.48 13.00
C ILE A 661 23.27 25.88 14.43
N GLU A 662 22.30 26.50 15.12
CA GLU A 662 22.47 26.79 16.54
C GLU A 662 22.78 25.50 17.30
N THR A 663 23.95 25.50 17.96
CA THR A 663 24.50 24.37 18.72
C THR A 663 23.67 24.03 19.98
N SER A 664 22.68 24.86 20.31
CA SER A 664 21.77 24.69 21.45
C SER A 664 20.62 23.69 21.19
N ALA A 665 20.66 22.94 20.10
CA ALA A 665 19.61 21.96 19.80
C ALA A 665 19.46 20.93 20.94
N LYS A 666 18.37 21.05 21.69
CA LYS A 666 17.97 20.07 22.70
C LYS A 666 17.84 18.69 22.06
N VAL A 667 18.04 17.65 22.85
CA VAL A 667 17.87 16.25 22.41
C VAL A 667 16.40 16.04 22.08
N PHE A 668 16.03 16.08 20.79
CA PHE A 668 14.70 15.74 20.32
C PHE A 668 14.75 14.35 19.70
N PRO A 669 14.02 13.38 20.28
CA PRO A 669 13.90 12.06 19.68
C PRO A 669 13.04 12.15 18.40
N PHE A 670 13.32 11.31 17.42
CA PHE A 670 12.42 11.06 16.32
C PHE A 670 11.19 10.34 16.86
N ALA A 671 10.00 10.91 16.61
CA ALA A 671 8.76 10.25 16.99
C ALA A 671 8.52 9.02 16.10
N PRO A 672 7.95 7.92 16.63
CA PRO A 672 7.42 6.86 15.80
C PRO A 672 6.31 7.44 14.92
N THR A 673 6.41 7.22 13.61
CA THR A 673 5.53 7.85 12.62
C THR A 673 4.21 7.11 12.45
N VAL A 674 4.22 5.79 12.63
CA VAL A 674 3.03 4.93 12.59
C VAL A 674 2.95 4.17 13.90
N SER A 675 1.92 4.45 14.69
CA SER A 675 1.72 3.78 15.98
C SER A 675 1.15 2.37 15.84
N ASN A 676 0.32 2.16 14.85
CA ASN A 676 -0.27 0.86 14.53
C ASN A 676 -0.46 0.73 13.02
N PHE A 677 0.21 -0.24 12.40
CA PHE A 677 0.13 -0.47 10.95
C PHE A 677 -1.28 -0.88 10.50
N TYR A 678 -1.95 -1.70 11.30
CA TYR A 678 -3.25 -2.26 10.93
C TYR A 678 -4.43 -1.30 11.14
N LEU A 679 -4.28 -0.25 11.96
CA LEU A 679 -5.34 0.68 12.32
C LEU A 679 -4.94 2.14 12.02
N ASN A 680 -4.43 2.40 10.81
CA ASN A 680 -3.87 3.71 10.46
C ASN A 680 -4.83 4.63 9.67
N ASP A 681 -5.91 4.11 9.15
CA ASP A 681 -6.90 4.85 8.36
C ASP A 681 -8.33 4.43 8.74
N ILE A 682 -9.33 5.18 8.26
CA ILE A 682 -10.73 4.97 8.65
C ILE A 682 -11.28 3.61 8.22
N ILE A 683 -10.92 3.12 7.05
CA ILE A 683 -11.42 1.84 6.56
C ILE A 683 -10.82 0.73 7.41
N SER A 684 -9.52 0.78 7.69
CA SER A 684 -8.85 -0.19 8.55
C SER A 684 -9.28 -0.11 10.01
N LEU A 685 -9.61 1.09 10.54
CA LEU A 685 -10.18 1.26 11.89
C LEU A 685 -11.53 0.58 12.06
N ASN A 686 -12.35 0.55 11.03
CA ASN A 686 -13.67 -0.11 11.04
C ASN A 686 -13.60 -1.58 10.60
N SER A 687 -12.44 -2.08 10.21
CA SER A 687 -12.21 -3.46 9.80
C SER A 687 -12.09 -4.37 11.01
N THR A 688 -12.94 -5.39 11.09
CA THR A 688 -12.83 -6.43 12.11
C THR A 688 -11.56 -7.24 11.96
N THR A 689 -11.19 -7.58 10.73
CA THR A 689 -9.96 -8.31 10.42
C THR A 689 -8.72 -7.53 10.83
N MET A 690 -8.67 -6.22 10.54
CA MET A 690 -7.54 -5.37 10.94
C MET A 690 -7.50 -5.16 12.47
N GLY A 691 -8.65 -5.07 13.12
CA GLY A 691 -8.76 -5.03 14.58
C GLY A 691 -8.17 -6.27 15.24
N GLU A 692 -8.53 -7.46 14.74
CA GLU A 692 -7.95 -8.72 15.20
C GLU A 692 -6.44 -8.79 14.98
N CYS A 693 -5.96 -8.34 13.82
CA CYS A 693 -4.52 -8.27 13.54
C CYS A 693 -3.80 -7.32 14.51
N ALA A 694 -4.39 -6.16 14.78
CA ALA A 694 -3.80 -5.17 15.68
C ALA A 694 -3.68 -5.71 17.12
N LEU A 695 -4.72 -6.35 17.65
CA LEU A 695 -4.70 -6.96 18.96
C LEU A 695 -3.66 -8.08 19.04
N PHE A 696 -3.67 -8.94 18.04
CA PHE A 696 -2.80 -10.11 17.99
C PHE A 696 -1.31 -9.76 17.95
N PHE A 697 -0.92 -8.77 17.15
CA PHE A 697 0.47 -8.36 17.02
C PHE A 697 0.97 -7.42 18.13
N THR A 698 0.07 -6.78 18.90
CA THR A 698 0.45 -6.00 20.08
C THR A 698 0.75 -6.88 21.29
N GLU A 699 0.06 -7.99 21.45
CA GLU A 699 0.33 -8.96 22.50
C GLU A 699 1.71 -9.62 22.32
N ASP A 700 2.10 -9.96 21.09
CA ASP A 700 3.43 -10.50 20.78
C ASP A 700 4.58 -9.50 21.04
N SER A 701 4.34 -8.19 20.94
CA SER A 701 5.37 -7.18 21.22
C SER A 701 5.73 -7.11 22.70
N ASN A 702 4.80 -7.44 23.59
CA ASN A 702 5.04 -7.49 25.03
C ASN A 702 5.88 -8.72 25.45
N PHE A 703 5.84 -9.81 24.70
CA PHE A 703 6.69 -11.00 24.92
C PHE A 703 8.14 -10.81 24.46
N GLN A 704 8.43 -9.84 23.57
CA GLN A 704 9.79 -9.59 23.06
C GLN A 704 10.59 -8.59 23.90
N THR A 705 9.99 -7.94 24.88
CA THR A 705 10.70 -7.00 25.79
C THR A 705 11.32 -7.72 27.00
N ASP A 706 11.00 -9.01 27.21
CA ASP A 706 11.50 -9.80 28.36
C ASP A 706 12.55 -10.87 27.97
N ILE A 707 13.16 -10.79 26.77
CA ILE A 707 14.28 -11.64 26.36
C ILE A 707 15.51 -10.79 25.99
#